data_2ab62a7c090a1cbf2dff3582bbab5d2b
#
_entry.id   2ab62a7c090a1cbf2dff3582bbab5d2b
#
_cell.length_a   1.000
_cell.length_b   1.000
_cell.length_c   1.000
_cell.angle_alpha   90.00
_cell.angle_beta   90.00
_cell.angle_gamma   90.00
#
_symmetry.space_group_name_H-M   'P 1'
#
loop_
_entity.id
_entity.type
_entity.pdbx_description
1 polymer ?
#
loop_
_entity_poly.entity_id
_entity_poly.type
_entity_poly.pdbx_seq_one_letter_code
_entity_poly.pdbx_strand_id
1 'polypeptide(L)'
;MTSRSTTWLTTALSLVFLFASAESASAYIGPGAGFALVSSAFVLLTTVVVVLFSLLAWPFRALWRVITMPAPPKATITRLIVVGLDGQDPKLTDQFMREGILPNFSALAEAGSYRRLKTTFPAVSPVAWSSFSTGAHPARHNIFDFLDRDRRTYLPLLSSTRIGKVDRFLTIGRYRIPLRKPELRLLRKSKPFWTILGEHRIWSTILRVPITFPPDKFYGAELSAMCVPDLLGTQGTFLLYTTRPPGAAFKEGGLRHQLSIVDDRVETSLHGPDNMFVEGNPPLTLPLRLRLDRVGQQTRVILGGEEITLKTGALSAWIPLAFSAMPGVTVKGMTRLLVTEMGEHFSLYVAPINLDPETPAMPISHPSYYATYLAKKVGAFATLGLAEDTWALNEGVTDDGTFLQQTYDIDREREAMFFASLDRLRRGSLVCVFDATDRIQHMFWRDIDPGHPAGRGREQAPHRHAIRDLYRHNDAMIGRVRQQLRDGDVLMVISDHGFSSFRRGVNLNQWLLREGYLALKPGTDGGAEWLRDVDWSKTRAYALGLTGLFFNLQGREAHGIVAPGPDAAALRAEIMGKLRGLQDDERSEVGVNEAFDPAALYAGPYLENAPDLIIGYNAGYRTSWDCATGVVAGPVFEDNLKPWSGDHCIDPRLVPGVFFCNRKVDTKEPSLIDIAPTALRLFGIEPPSYLDGRPIEGLA
;
A
#
# COMPACT_ATOMS: atom_id res chain seq x y z
N MET A 1 35.28 -50.75 -22.52
CA MET A 1 34.80 -49.45 -23.01
C MET A 1 33.42 -49.08 -22.39
N THR A 2 33.23 -49.19 -21.08
CA THR A 2 31.92 -49.00 -20.43
C THR A 2 31.93 -48.10 -19.18
N SER A 3 33.06 -47.41 -18.91
CA SER A 3 33.18 -46.60 -17.71
C SER A 3 33.05 -45.08 -17.92
N ARG A 4 33.19 -44.59 -19.17
CA ARG A 4 33.12 -43.13 -19.44
C ARG A 4 31.72 -42.57 -19.75
N SER A 5 30.80 -43.43 -20.23
CA SER A 5 29.42 -43.01 -20.54
C SER A 5 28.53 -42.83 -19.29
N THR A 6 28.78 -43.65 -18.27
CA THR A 6 28.01 -43.56 -17.00
C THR A 6 28.35 -42.30 -16.19
N THR A 7 29.60 -41.84 -16.22
CA THR A 7 30.04 -40.64 -15.50
C THR A 7 29.46 -39.36 -16.11
N TRP A 8 29.31 -39.29 -17.43
CA TRP A 8 28.69 -38.15 -18.10
C TRP A 8 27.17 -38.07 -17.83
N LEU A 9 26.50 -39.25 -17.80
CA LEU A 9 25.08 -39.29 -17.49
C LEU A 9 24.78 -38.93 -16.03
N THR A 10 25.63 -39.40 -15.09
CA THR A 10 25.48 -39.03 -13.66
C THR A 10 25.81 -37.54 -13.40
N THR A 11 26.82 -37.00 -14.07
CA THR A 11 27.14 -35.56 -13.95
C THR A 11 26.06 -34.68 -14.60
N ALA A 12 25.53 -35.08 -15.76
CA ALA A 12 24.42 -34.39 -16.40
C ALA A 12 23.12 -34.49 -15.59
N LEU A 13 22.81 -35.65 -15.01
CA LEU A 13 21.67 -35.84 -14.12
C LEU A 13 21.83 -35.11 -12.79
N SER A 14 23.05 -35.05 -12.22
CA SER A 14 23.32 -34.27 -11.03
C SER A 14 23.22 -32.76 -11.26
N LEU A 15 23.66 -32.26 -12.42
CA LEU A 15 23.45 -30.88 -12.85
C LEU A 15 21.96 -30.59 -13.09
N VAL A 16 21.21 -31.50 -13.72
CA VAL A 16 19.77 -31.36 -13.94
C VAL A 16 19.00 -31.42 -12.60
N PHE A 17 19.45 -32.26 -11.64
CA PHE A 17 18.84 -32.32 -10.30
C PHE A 17 19.17 -31.07 -9.45
N LEU A 18 20.37 -30.50 -9.57
CA LEU A 18 20.73 -29.22 -8.94
C LEU A 18 19.92 -28.05 -9.50
N PHE A 19 19.50 -28.14 -10.79
CA PHE A 19 18.66 -27.11 -11.41
C PHE A 19 17.14 -27.38 -11.24
N ALA A 20 16.72 -28.62 -11.06
CA ALA A 20 15.30 -28.98 -10.84
C ALA A 20 14.81 -28.70 -9.40
N SER A 21 15.72 -28.58 -8.43
CA SER A 21 15.42 -28.10 -7.08
C SER A 21 15.46 -26.57 -6.95
N ALA A 22 15.83 -25.84 -8.01
CA ALA A 22 15.61 -24.43 -8.08
C ALA A 22 14.09 -24.19 -8.29
N GLU A 23 13.31 -24.28 -7.23
CA GLU A 23 12.05 -23.54 -7.16
C GLU A 23 12.33 -22.13 -7.69
N SER A 24 11.49 -21.65 -8.59
CA SER A 24 11.55 -20.31 -9.16
C SER A 24 11.44 -19.28 -8.02
N ALA A 25 12.50 -19.13 -7.26
CA ALA A 25 12.66 -18.07 -6.29
C ALA A 25 12.88 -16.80 -7.12
N SER A 26 11.82 -16.03 -7.31
CA SER A 26 11.94 -14.65 -7.76
C SER A 26 12.80 -13.90 -6.77
N ALA A 27 13.95 -13.44 -7.20
CA ALA A 27 14.94 -12.81 -6.36
C ALA A 27 14.70 -11.32 -6.29
N TYR A 28 14.79 -10.83 -5.10
CA TYR A 28 14.98 -9.43 -4.81
C TYR A 28 16.42 -9.19 -4.36
N ILE A 29 17.09 -8.23 -4.98
CA ILE A 29 18.42 -7.80 -4.63
C ILE A 29 18.34 -6.32 -4.38
N GLY A 30 18.35 -5.89 -3.13
CA GLY A 30 18.21 -4.50 -2.74
C GLY A 30 17.12 -3.75 -3.52
N PRO A 31 16.68 -2.61 -3.17
CA PRO A 31 15.68 -1.92 -3.97
C PRO A 31 16.10 -1.85 -5.45
N GLY A 32 15.51 -2.68 -6.28
CA GLY A 32 15.56 -2.62 -7.74
C GLY A 32 16.75 -3.18 -8.52
N ALA A 33 17.97 -3.20 -8.02
CA ALA A 33 19.17 -3.37 -8.87
C ALA A 33 19.63 -4.82 -9.09
N GLY A 34 19.45 -5.69 -8.15
CA GLY A 34 20.16 -6.98 -8.20
C GLY A 34 19.49 -8.12 -8.94
N PHE A 35 18.25 -7.95 -9.35
CA PHE A 35 17.50 -9.00 -10.06
C PHE A 35 17.91 -9.12 -11.53
N ALA A 36 18.33 -8.03 -12.14
CA ALA A 36 18.68 -7.97 -13.56
C ALA A 36 19.97 -8.74 -13.93
N LEU A 37 20.76 -9.11 -12.93
CA LEU A 37 22.14 -9.64 -13.13
C LEU A 37 22.25 -11.05 -13.66
N VAL A 38 21.29 -11.92 -13.33
CA VAL A 38 21.38 -13.33 -13.72
C VAL A 38 20.81 -13.55 -15.12
N SER A 39 20.37 -12.47 -15.75
CA SER A 39 19.39 -12.63 -16.83
C SER A 39 19.85 -12.45 -18.27
N SER A 40 21.07 -12.06 -18.63
CA SER A 40 21.25 -11.78 -20.07
C SER A 40 21.74 -12.92 -20.97
N ALA A 41 22.68 -13.73 -20.55
CA ALA A 41 23.16 -14.84 -21.40
C ALA A 41 22.86 -16.23 -20.83
N PHE A 42 23.03 -16.39 -19.53
CA PHE A 42 22.78 -17.67 -18.85
C PHE A 42 21.30 -17.97 -18.72
N VAL A 43 20.48 -16.92 -18.56
CA VAL A 43 19.01 -17.04 -18.55
C VAL A 43 18.47 -17.40 -19.92
N LEU A 44 19.03 -16.88 -21.02
CA LEU A 44 18.55 -17.29 -22.35
C LEU A 44 18.73 -18.80 -22.54
N LEU A 45 19.92 -19.33 -22.22
CA LEU A 45 20.21 -20.75 -22.35
C LEU A 45 19.40 -21.61 -21.35
N THR A 46 19.36 -21.19 -20.08
CA THR A 46 18.56 -21.89 -19.07
C THR A 46 17.07 -21.72 -19.30
N THR A 47 16.61 -20.57 -19.80
CA THR A 47 15.20 -20.34 -20.15
C THR A 47 14.78 -21.25 -21.30
N VAL A 48 15.59 -21.40 -22.35
CA VAL A 48 15.30 -22.32 -23.46
C VAL A 48 15.24 -23.76 -22.95
N VAL A 49 16.18 -24.20 -22.12
CA VAL A 49 16.18 -25.54 -21.52
C VAL A 49 14.99 -25.73 -20.58
N VAL A 50 14.69 -24.76 -19.73
CA VAL A 50 13.54 -24.79 -18.79
C VAL A 50 12.21 -24.74 -19.54
N VAL A 51 12.11 -23.94 -20.60
CA VAL A 51 10.89 -23.87 -21.44
C VAL A 51 10.68 -25.20 -22.17
N LEU A 52 11.72 -25.76 -22.79
CA LEU A 52 11.63 -27.08 -23.45
C LEU A 52 11.26 -28.18 -22.45
N PHE A 53 11.91 -28.21 -21.28
CA PHE A 53 11.59 -29.16 -20.22
C PHE A 53 10.20 -28.96 -19.65
N SER A 54 9.77 -27.70 -19.49
CA SER A 54 8.42 -27.34 -19.03
C SER A 54 7.35 -27.73 -20.05
N LEU A 55 7.62 -27.57 -21.34
CA LEU A 55 6.74 -28.03 -22.42
C LEU A 55 6.63 -29.57 -22.45
N LEU A 56 7.76 -30.28 -22.30
CA LEU A 56 7.79 -31.73 -22.21
C LEU A 56 7.12 -32.27 -20.93
N ALA A 57 7.32 -31.58 -19.81
CA ALA A 57 6.73 -31.95 -18.52
C ALA A 57 5.26 -31.49 -18.37
N TRP A 58 4.79 -30.56 -19.22
CA TRP A 58 3.44 -29.99 -19.12
C TRP A 58 2.32 -31.03 -19.16
N PRO A 59 2.30 -32.02 -20.10
CA PRO A 59 1.24 -33.04 -20.14
C PRO A 59 1.25 -33.91 -18.88
N PHE A 60 2.43 -34.26 -18.36
CA PHE A 60 2.56 -35.04 -17.12
C PHE A 60 2.11 -34.26 -15.90
N ARG A 61 2.47 -32.98 -15.80
CA ARG A 61 2.01 -32.06 -14.74
C ARG A 61 0.50 -31.81 -14.85
N ALA A 62 -0.02 -31.65 -16.07
CA ALA A 62 -1.46 -31.50 -16.30
C ALA A 62 -2.22 -32.75 -15.87
N LEU A 63 -1.74 -33.97 -16.28
CA LEU A 63 -2.31 -35.23 -15.88
C LEU A 63 -2.24 -35.46 -14.36
N TRP A 64 -1.07 -35.19 -13.73
CA TRP A 64 -0.88 -35.26 -12.29
C TRP A 64 -1.86 -34.34 -11.55
N ARG A 65 -2.04 -33.11 -12.03
CA ARG A 65 -3.02 -32.16 -11.47
C ARG A 65 -4.45 -32.65 -11.61
N VAL A 66 -4.80 -33.29 -12.75
CA VAL A 66 -6.15 -33.84 -12.96
C VAL A 66 -6.41 -35.00 -11.98
N ILE A 67 -5.40 -35.80 -11.67
CA ILE A 67 -5.53 -36.95 -10.77
C ILE A 67 -5.53 -36.57 -9.30
N THR A 68 -4.70 -35.57 -8.90
CA THR A 68 -4.46 -35.27 -7.49
C THR A 68 -5.31 -34.14 -6.93
N MET A 69 -5.85 -33.26 -7.79
CA MET A 69 -6.69 -32.16 -7.31
C MET A 69 -8.16 -32.61 -7.17
N PRO A 70 -8.85 -32.22 -6.09
CA PRO A 70 -10.26 -32.55 -5.93
C PRO A 70 -11.12 -31.96 -7.07
N ALA A 71 -12.24 -32.61 -7.37
CA ALA A 71 -13.22 -32.04 -8.28
C ALA A 71 -13.69 -30.66 -7.78
N PRO A 72 -13.91 -29.69 -8.69
CA PRO A 72 -14.44 -28.42 -8.25
C PRO A 72 -15.78 -28.58 -7.55
N PRO A 73 -16.01 -27.91 -6.43
CA PRO A 73 -17.28 -28.03 -5.69
C PRO A 73 -18.46 -27.51 -6.53
N LYS A 74 -19.68 -27.86 -6.13
CA LYS A 74 -20.90 -27.34 -6.76
C LYS A 74 -21.09 -25.89 -6.31
N ALA A 75 -20.65 -24.95 -7.14
CA ALA A 75 -20.85 -23.53 -6.92
C ALA A 75 -22.30 -23.11 -7.15
N THR A 76 -22.83 -22.20 -6.35
CA THR A 76 -24.15 -21.58 -6.54
C THR A 76 -24.10 -20.41 -7.51
N ILE A 77 -22.89 -19.95 -7.87
CA ILE A 77 -22.65 -18.80 -8.74
C ILE A 77 -21.67 -19.15 -9.89
N THR A 78 -21.68 -18.35 -10.93
CA THR A 78 -20.72 -18.45 -12.03
C THR A 78 -19.50 -17.57 -11.80
N ARG A 79 -19.72 -16.27 -11.50
CA ARG A 79 -18.67 -15.30 -11.25
C ARG A 79 -18.96 -14.53 -9.96
N LEU A 80 -17.91 -14.28 -9.18
CA LEU A 80 -17.90 -13.31 -8.09
C LEU A 80 -17.08 -12.10 -8.53
N ILE A 81 -17.69 -10.93 -8.55
CA ILE A 81 -17.03 -9.67 -8.88
C ILE A 81 -17.06 -8.81 -7.62
N VAL A 82 -15.89 -8.47 -7.09
CA VAL A 82 -15.76 -7.59 -5.93
C VAL A 82 -15.04 -6.31 -6.36
N VAL A 83 -15.72 -5.20 -6.23
CA VAL A 83 -15.18 -3.87 -6.45
C VAL A 83 -14.97 -3.24 -5.07
N GLY A 84 -13.72 -3.07 -4.68
CA GLY A 84 -13.34 -2.33 -3.47
C GLY A 84 -13.15 -0.85 -3.82
N LEU A 85 -13.86 0.02 -3.14
CA LEU A 85 -13.71 1.47 -3.22
C LEU A 85 -13.14 1.94 -1.88
N ASP A 86 -11.82 1.99 -1.78
CA ASP A 86 -11.11 2.29 -0.53
C ASP A 86 -11.64 3.58 0.10
N GLY A 87 -12.07 3.51 1.34
CA GLY A 87 -12.54 4.66 2.09
C GLY A 87 -13.88 5.27 1.65
N GLN A 88 -14.67 4.63 0.77
CA GLN A 88 -15.96 5.23 0.37
C GLN A 88 -16.86 5.42 1.59
N ASP A 89 -17.12 6.69 1.92
CA ASP A 89 -17.89 7.07 3.10
C ASP A 89 -19.39 6.84 2.91
N PRO A 90 -20.05 6.13 3.82
CA PRO A 90 -21.48 5.86 3.71
C PRO A 90 -22.37 7.08 3.94
N LYS A 91 -21.95 8.11 4.68
CA LYS A 91 -22.74 9.33 4.90
C LYS A 91 -22.79 10.16 3.62
N LEU A 92 -21.62 10.31 2.94
CA LEU A 92 -21.55 10.94 1.62
C LEU A 92 -22.29 10.13 0.57
N THR A 93 -22.17 8.79 0.60
CA THR A 93 -22.92 7.91 -0.31
C THR A 93 -24.43 8.10 -0.17
N ASP A 94 -24.96 8.11 1.05
CA ASP A 94 -26.39 8.36 1.30
C ASP A 94 -26.84 9.75 0.84
N GLN A 95 -26.03 10.75 1.13
CA GLN A 95 -26.29 12.11 0.69
C GLN A 95 -26.38 12.19 -0.82
N PHE A 96 -25.37 11.69 -1.54
CA PHE A 96 -25.28 11.78 -2.99
C PHE A 96 -26.31 10.88 -3.70
N MET A 97 -26.73 9.75 -3.11
CA MET A 97 -27.88 8.99 -3.60
C MET A 97 -29.18 9.78 -3.47
N ARG A 98 -29.44 10.42 -2.32
CA ARG A 98 -30.62 11.28 -2.12
C ARG A 98 -30.65 12.49 -3.04
N GLU A 99 -29.50 13.06 -3.36
CA GLU A 99 -29.34 14.16 -4.32
C GLU A 99 -29.47 13.71 -5.79
N GLY A 100 -29.62 12.41 -6.06
CA GLY A 100 -29.70 11.85 -7.42
C GLY A 100 -28.36 11.83 -8.18
N ILE A 101 -27.24 12.03 -7.50
CA ILE A 101 -25.89 12.05 -8.09
C ILE A 101 -25.40 10.63 -8.38
N LEU A 102 -25.87 9.64 -7.61
CA LEU A 102 -25.44 8.24 -7.69
C LEU A 102 -26.60 7.32 -8.14
N PRO A 103 -27.10 7.48 -9.38
CA PRO A 103 -28.25 6.70 -9.86
C PRO A 103 -27.95 5.20 -9.98
N ASN A 104 -26.71 4.80 -10.29
CA ASN A 104 -26.34 3.39 -10.43
C ASN A 104 -26.22 2.69 -9.07
N PHE A 105 -25.68 3.37 -8.05
CA PHE A 105 -25.67 2.88 -6.67
C PHE A 105 -27.11 2.78 -6.12
N SER A 106 -27.95 3.78 -6.37
CA SER A 106 -29.36 3.75 -5.99
C SER A 106 -30.08 2.54 -6.60
N ALA A 107 -29.92 2.35 -7.91
CA ALA A 107 -30.51 1.21 -8.61
C ALA A 107 -29.94 -0.15 -8.17
N LEU A 108 -28.65 -0.20 -7.75
CA LEU A 108 -28.07 -1.41 -7.17
C LEU A 108 -28.64 -1.72 -5.78
N ALA A 109 -28.84 -0.68 -4.95
CA ALA A 109 -29.45 -0.81 -3.64
C ALA A 109 -30.92 -1.29 -3.71
N GLU A 110 -31.71 -0.76 -4.66
CA GLU A 110 -33.11 -1.14 -4.89
C GLU A 110 -33.24 -2.59 -5.37
N ALA A 111 -32.48 -2.95 -6.41
CA ALA A 111 -32.51 -4.28 -6.99
C ALA A 111 -31.94 -5.35 -6.06
N GLY A 112 -30.94 -5.00 -5.27
CA GLY A 112 -30.20 -5.85 -4.38
C GLY A 112 -30.25 -5.35 -2.93
N SER A 113 -29.08 -5.14 -2.35
CA SER A 113 -28.92 -4.69 -0.95
C SER A 113 -27.89 -3.61 -0.80
N TYR A 114 -28.14 -2.71 0.14
CA TYR A 114 -27.18 -1.74 0.66
C TYR A 114 -27.16 -1.83 2.19
N ARG A 115 -25.96 -1.90 2.79
CA ARG A 115 -25.75 -1.97 4.24
C ARG A 115 -24.48 -1.17 4.61
N ARG A 116 -24.38 -0.79 5.88
CA ARG A 116 -23.11 -0.40 6.50
C ARG A 116 -22.26 -1.66 6.67
N LEU A 117 -20.98 -1.57 6.35
CA LEU A 117 -20.02 -2.65 6.53
C LEU A 117 -19.16 -2.34 7.75
N LYS A 118 -19.24 -3.17 8.80
CA LYS A 118 -18.38 -3.00 9.97
C LYS A 118 -16.91 -3.15 9.56
N THR A 119 -16.12 -2.13 9.86
CA THR A 119 -14.67 -2.15 9.64
C THR A 119 -13.93 -2.86 10.77
N THR A 120 -12.60 -2.86 10.70
CA THR A 120 -11.70 -3.49 11.67
C THR A 120 -11.33 -2.55 12.83
N PHE A 121 -10.75 -3.12 13.87
CA PHE A 121 -10.08 -2.40 14.94
C PHE A 121 -8.56 -2.65 14.81
N PRO A 122 -7.77 -1.63 14.43
CA PRO A 122 -8.17 -0.28 14.00
C PRO A 122 -8.74 -0.23 12.58
N ALA A 123 -9.39 0.90 12.21
CA ALA A 123 -9.90 1.20 10.87
C ALA A 123 -8.76 1.75 9.98
N VAL A 124 -7.78 0.93 9.69
CA VAL A 124 -6.58 1.27 8.91
C VAL A 124 -6.51 0.32 7.72
N SER A 125 -6.38 0.85 6.49
CA SER A 125 -6.47 0.06 5.24
C SER A 125 -5.62 -1.23 5.23
N PRO A 126 -4.35 -1.26 5.70
CA PRO A 126 -3.58 -2.52 5.80
C PRO A 126 -4.26 -3.59 6.65
N VAL A 127 -4.87 -3.18 7.75
CA VAL A 127 -5.58 -4.08 8.69
C VAL A 127 -6.89 -4.55 8.07
N ALA A 128 -7.65 -3.61 7.54
CA ALA A 128 -8.95 -3.85 6.95
C ALA A 128 -8.88 -4.78 5.74
N TRP A 129 -8.01 -4.49 4.75
CA TRP A 129 -7.84 -5.34 3.57
C TRP A 129 -7.19 -6.69 3.89
N SER A 130 -6.36 -6.78 4.94
CA SER A 130 -5.87 -8.08 5.42
C SER A 130 -7.00 -8.90 6.02
N SER A 131 -7.90 -8.29 6.79
CA SER A 131 -9.09 -8.94 7.35
C SER A 131 -10.09 -9.34 6.25
N PHE A 132 -10.33 -8.48 5.26
CA PHE A 132 -11.12 -8.80 4.06
C PHE A 132 -10.59 -10.05 3.35
N SER A 133 -9.29 -10.07 3.10
CA SER A 133 -8.67 -11.15 2.32
C SER A 133 -8.68 -12.50 3.04
N THR A 134 -8.50 -12.49 4.35
CA THR A 134 -8.33 -13.69 5.16
C THR A 134 -9.57 -14.14 5.93
N GLY A 135 -10.60 -13.27 6.04
CA GLY A 135 -11.78 -13.55 6.87
C GLY A 135 -11.46 -13.68 8.38
N ALA A 136 -10.37 -13.05 8.82
CA ALA A 136 -9.83 -13.22 10.16
C ALA A 136 -9.47 -11.86 10.79
N HIS A 137 -9.45 -11.81 12.11
CA HIS A 137 -9.04 -10.64 12.88
C HIS A 137 -7.51 -10.43 12.90
N PRO A 138 -7.02 -9.23 13.25
CA PRO A 138 -5.59 -8.89 13.33
C PRO A 138 -4.74 -9.88 14.11
N ALA A 139 -5.23 -10.43 15.23
CA ALA A 139 -4.52 -11.43 16.02
C ALA A 139 -4.28 -12.76 15.29
N ARG A 140 -4.90 -13.00 14.11
CA ARG A 140 -4.66 -14.17 13.26
C ARG A 140 -3.87 -13.85 12.01
N HIS A 141 -4.08 -12.66 11.37
CA HIS A 141 -3.32 -12.30 10.18
C HIS A 141 -2.08 -11.45 10.47
N ASN A 142 -1.85 -11.03 11.72
CA ASN A 142 -0.64 -10.36 12.20
C ASN A 142 -0.36 -8.98 11.59
N ILE A 143 -1.37 -8.25 11.11
CA ILE A 143 -1.24 -6.87 10.65
C ILE A 143 -2.09 -5.99 11.55
N PHE A 144 -1.46 -5.04 12.26
CA PHE A 144 -2.13 -4.19 13.25
C PHE A 144 -2.09 -2.69 12.89
N ASP A 145 -1.16 -2.28 12.00
CA ASP A 145 -0.98 -0.92 11.51
C ASP A 145 -0.11 -0.98 10.23
N PHE A 146 0.18 0.15 9.59
CA PHE A 146 1.24 0.28 8.58
C PHE A 146 2.62 -0.03 9.15
N LEU A 147 2.85 0.41 10.38
CA LEU A 147 4.11 0.24 11.11
C LEU A 147 3.97 -0.81 12.20
N ASP A 148 5.02 -1.57 12.38
CA ASP A 148 5.36 -2.33 13.58
C ASP A 148 6.63 -1.72 14.18
N ARG A 149 7.08 -2.23 15.30
CA ARG A 149 8.31 -1.79 15.96
C ARG A 149 9.30 -2.93 16.14
N ASP A 150 10.57 -2.63 16.07
CA ASP A 150 11.61 -3.52 16.55
C ASP A 150 11.68 -3.43 18.08
N ARG A 151 11.31 -4.50 18.77
CA ARG A 151 11.29 -4.57 20.24
C ARG A 151 12.67 -4.41 20.89
N ARG A 152 13.77 -4.47 20.09
CA ARG A 152 15.15 -4.29 20.57
C ARG A 152 15.60 -2.84 20.45
N THR A 153 15.24 -2.18 19.36
CA THR A 153 15.71 -0.83 19.03
C THR A 153 14.63 0.23 19.15
N TYR A 154 13.36 -0.17 19.28
CA TYR A 154 12.14 0.66 19.24
C TYR A 154 11.91 1.36 17.90
N LEU A 155 12.77 1.12 16.91
CA LEU A 155 12.64 1.72 15.58
C LEU A 155 11.45 1.12 14.82
N PRO A 156 10.82 1.90 13.94
CA PRO A 156 9.71 1.43 13.13
C PRO A 156 10.15 0.39 12.10
N LEU A 157 9.27 -0.54 11.82
CA LEU A 157 9.36 -1.55 10.78
C LEU A 157 8.08 -1.53 9.96
N LEU A 158 8.14 -1.88 8.67
CA LEU A 158 6.92 -2.14 7.92
C LEU A 158 6.24 -3.41 8.48
N SER A 159 4.95 -3.31 8.76
CA SER A 159 4.17 -4.44 9.29
C SER A 159 3.92 -5.53 8.26
N SER A 160 3.91 -5.16 6.98
CA SER A 160 3.46 -6.00 5.86
C SER A 160 4.55 -6.84 5.22
N THR A 161 5.77 -6.30 5.11
CA THR A 161 6.83 -6.89 4.28
C THR A 161 8.19 -6.75 4.95
N ARG A 162 8.98 -7.82 4.89
CA ARG A 162 10.39 -7.80 5.28
C ARG A 162 11.27 -8.10 4.09
N ILE A 163 12.26 -7.22 3.89
CA ILE A 163 13.29 -7.38 2.88
C ILE A 163 14.60 -7.72 3.62
N GLY A 164 15.13 -8.92 3.36
CA GLY A 164 16.39 -9.38 3.94
C GLY A 164 17.60 -8.64 3.36
N LYS A 165 18.68 -8.57 4.12
CA LYS A 165 19.94 -8.02 3.64
C LYS A 165 20.74 -9.10 2.88
N VAL A 166 21.50 -8.67 1.88
CA VAL A 166 22.50 -9.51 1.23
C VAL A 166 23.80 -9.43 2.06
N ASP A 167 24.26 -10.57 2.54
CA ASP A 167 25.44 -10.69 3.42
C ASP A 167 26.66 -11.32 2.74
N ARG A 168 26.48 -11.98 1.58
CA ARG A 168 27.56 -12.69 0.88
C ARG A 168 27.70 -12.24 -0.56
N PHE A 169 28.91 -11.80 -0.90
CA PHE A 169 29.26 -11.32 -2.23
C PHE A 169 30.51 -12.03 -2.75
N LEU A 170 30.57 -12.24 -4.07
CA LEU A 170 31.79 -12.53 -4.81
C LEU A 170 32.30 -11.23 -5.41
N THR A 171 33.53 -10.83 -5.05
CA THR A 171 34.13 -9.62 -5.60
C THR A 171 35.00 -9.96 -6.83
N ILE A 172 34.71 -9.29 -7.96
CA ILE A 172 35.47 -9.39 -9.21
C ILE A 172 35.82 -7.98 -9.67
N GLY A 173 37.09 -7.60 -9.53
CA GLY A 173 37.51 -6.22 -9.75
C GLY A 173 36.79 -5.24 -8.85
N ARG A 174 36.11 -4.23 -9.42
CA ARG A 174 35.31 -3.26 -8.68
C ARG A 174 33.85 -3.72 -8.37
N TYR A 175 33.46 -4.88 -8.89
CA TYR A 175 32.08 -5.36 -8.78
C TYR A 175 31.92 -6.41 -7.69
N ARG A 176 30.81 -6.31 -6.97
CA ARG A 176 30.37 -7.24 -5.93
C ARG A 176 29.12 -7.96 -6.40
N ILE A 177 29.23 -9.25 -6.67
CA ILE A 177 28.13 -10.08 -7.14
C ILE A 177 27.50 -10.79 -5.93
N PRO A 178 26.24 -10.58 -5.62
CA PRO A 178 25.59 -11.27 -4.51
C PRO A 178 25.48 -12.77 -4.79
N LEU A 179 25.93 -13.59 -3.85
CA LEU A 179 25.89 -15.05 -3.94
C LEU A 179 24.53 -15.63 -3.48
N ARG A 180 23.74 -14.85 -2.79
CA ARG A 180 22.39 -15.20 -2.37
C ARG A 180 21.46 -14.04 -2.67
N LYS A 181 20.23 -14.39 -2.98
CA LYS A 181 19.14 -13.44 -3.15
C LYS A 181 18.66 -12.98 -1.78
N PRO A 182 18.38 -11.69 -1.55
CA PRO A 182 17.71 -11.27 -0.33
C PRO A 182 16.34 -11.94 -0.22
N GLU A 183 15.99 -12.33 0.98
CA GLU A 183 14.67 -12.89 1.25
C GLU A 183 13.63 -11.75 1.19
N LEU A 184 12.58 -11.96 0.41
CA LEU A 184 11.42 -11.09 0.38
C LEU A 184 10.24 -11.86 0.97
N ARG A 185 9.69 -11.39 2.09
CA ARG A 185 8.66 -12.10 2.84
C ARG A 185 7.46 -11.20 3.12
N LEU A 186 6.28 -11.64 2.70
CA LEU A 186 5.00 -11.11 3.17
C LEU A 186 4.80 -11.52 4.63
N LEU A 187 4.51 -10.57 5.51
CA LEU A 187 4.35 -10.81 6.95
C LEU A 187 2.91 -11.12 7.34
N ARG A 188 1.92 -10.76 6.51
CA ARG A 188 0.54 -11.17 6.68
C ARG A 188 0.47 -12.70 6.83
N LYS A 189 -0.21 -13.15 7.85
CA LYS A 189 -0.50 -14.55 8.14
C LYS A 189 -1.92 -14.89 7.70
N SER A 190 -2.31 -16.14 7.85
CA SER A 190 -3.56 -16.73 7.33
C SER A 190 -3.60 -16.74 5.80
N LYS A 191 -4.32 -17.68 5.23
CA LYS A 191 -4.48 -17.78 3.77
C LYS A 191 -5.60 -16.86 3.32
N PRO A 192 -5.40 -16.03 2.27
CA PRO A 192 -6.50 -15.31 1.67
C PRO A 192 -7.47 -16.26 0.96
N PHE A 193 -8.74 -15.84 0.85
CA PHE A 193 -9.79 -16.69 0.30
C PHE A 193 -9.52 -17.12 -1.15
N TRP A 194 -8.87 -16.29 -1.95
CA TRP A 194 -8.51 -16.64 -3.33
C TRP A 194 -7.46 -17.76 -3.43
N THR A 195 -6.59 -17.90 -2.41
CA THR A 195 -5.69 -19.06 -2.33
C THR A 195 -6.48 -20.34 -2.05
N ILE A 196 -7.46 -20.27 -1.16
CA ILE A 196 -8.35 -21.41 -0.86
C ILE A 196 -9.20 -21.77 -2.09
N LEU A 197 -9.77 -20.76 -2.78
CA LEU A 197 -10.46 -20.97 -4.07
C LEU A 197 -9.56 -21.69 -5.07
N GLY A 198 -8.29 -21.26 -5.15
CA GLY A 198 -7.29 -21.88 -6.03
C GLY A 198 -6.99 -23.34 -5.71
N GLU A 199 -6.97 -23.73 -4.44
CA GLU A 199 -6.83 -25.11 -3.99
C GLU A 199 -8.00 -26.00 -4.51
N HIS A 200 -9.17 -25.39 -4.75
CA HIS A 200 -10.37 -26.01 -5.30
C HIS A 200 -10.57 -25.77 -6.82
N ARG A 201 -9.52 -25.39 -7.56
CA ARG A 201 -9.53 -25.12 -9.01
C ARG A 201 -10.47 -23.98 -9.44
N ILE A 202 -10.76 -23.04 -8.57
CA ILE A 202 -11.54 -21.86 -8.90
C ILE A 202 -10.54 -20.74 -9.17
N TRP A 203 -10.56 -20.24 -10.41
CA TRP A 203 -9.68 -19.16 -10.85
C TRP A 203 -10.03 -17.86 -10.16
N SER A 204 -9.03 -17.13 -9.69
CA SER A 204 -9.20 -15.80 -9.13
C SER A 204 -8.24 -14.81 -9.79
N THR A 205 -8.73 -13.62 -10.12
CA THR A 205 -7.92 -12.49 -10.57
C THR A 205 -7.99 -11.40 -9.50
N ILE A 206 -6.85 -11.04 -8.95
CA ILE A 206 -6.72 -10.12 -7.82
C ILE A 206 -5.92 -8.90 -8.29
N LEU A 207 -6.58 -7.75 -8.31
CA LEU A 207 -5.99 -6.50 -8.80
C LEU A 207 -5.91 -5.49 -7.68
N ARG A 208 -4.70 -5.07 -7.34
CA ARG A 208 -4.43 -3.94 -6.46
C ARG A 208 -5.07 -4.03 -5.07
N VAL A 209 -5.32 -5.23 -4.55
CA VAL A 209 -5.73 -5.42 -3.16
C VAL A 209 -4.55 -5.09 -2.24
N PRO A 210 -4.71 -4.22 -1.23
CA PRO A 210 -3.64 -3.88 -0.30
C PRO A 210 -3.05 -5.09 0.44
N ILE A 211 -1.78 -4.97 0.85
CA ILE A 211 -1.02 -6.01 1.58
C ILE A 211 -0.92 -7.34 0.81
N THR A 212 -0.65 -7.22 -0.48
CA THR A 212 -0.39 -8.36 -1.38
C THR A 212 1.03 -8.34 -1.96
N PHE A 213 1.97 -7.63 -1.34
CA PHE A 213 3.37 -7.62 -1.76
C PHE A 213 4.28 -8.30 -0.73
N PRO A 214 5.11 -9.27 -1.16
CA PRO A 214 5.16 -9.94 -2.45
C PRO A 214 3.89 -10.76 -2.72
N PRO A 215 3.55 -11.02 -4.03
CA PRO A 215 2.30 -11.65 -4.40
C PRO A 215 2.17 -13.09 -3.88
N ASP A 216 0.94 -13.47 -3.52
CA ASP A 216 0.61 -14.83 -3.15
C ASP A 216 0.72 -15.77 -4.38
N LYS A 217 1.08 -17.03 -4.15
CA LYS A 217 1.12 -18.04 -5.21
C LYS A 217 -0.12 -18.93 -5.12
N PHE A 218 -1.01 -18.88 -6.13
CA PHE A 218 -2.25 -19.65 -6.17
C PHE A 218 -2.69 -19.94 -7.60
N TYR A 219 -3.80 -20.64 -7.78
CA TYR A 219 -4.40 -20.88 -9.10
C TYR A 219 -5.18 -19.63 -9.54
N GLY A 220 -4.50 -18.66 -10.11
CA GLY A 220 -5.06 -17.37 -10.49
C GLY A 220 -4.00 -16.40 -10.98
N ALA A 221 -4.36 -15.13 -10.96
CA ALA A 221 -3.45 -14.02 -11.27
C ALA A 221 -3.60 -12.91 -10.22
N GLU A 222 -2.48 -12.28 -9.85
CA GLU A 222 -2.43 -11.21 -8.88
C GLU A 222 -1.49 -10.09 -9.34
N LEU A 223 -1.93 -8.84 -9.20
CA LEU A 223 -1.10 -7.66 -9.27
C LEU A 223 -1.10 -7.00 -7.90
N SER A 224 0.06 -6.96 -7.26
CA SER A 224 0.26 -6.41 -5.92
C SER A 224 -0.04 -4.90 -5.84
N ALA A 225 -0.37 -4.44 -4.63
CA ALA A 225 -0.67 -3.03 -4.34
C ALA A 225 0.17 -2.51 -3.17
N MET A 226 -0.49 -1.89 -2.21
CA MET A 226 0.10 -1.26 -1.02
C MET A 226 1.29 -2.04 -0.48
N CYS A 227 2.38 -1.33 -0.20
CA CYS A 227 3.72 -1.79 0.17
C CYS A 227 4.60 -2.30 -0.98
N VAL A 228 4.17 -2.24 -2.25
CA VAL A 228 5.12 -2.29 -3.38
C VAL A 228 5.95 -1.01 -3.31
N PRO A 229 7.28 -1.09 -3.15
CA PRO A 229 8.12 0.11 -3.08
C PRO A 229 8.33 0.73 -4.46
N ASP A 230 8.81 1.96 -4.46
CA ASP A 230 9.40 2.58 -5.66
C ASP A 230 10.76 1.95 -6.02
N LEU A 231 11.37 2.40 -7.11
CA LEU A 231 12.66 1.87 -7.55
C LEU A 231 13.80 2.21 -6.58
N LEU A 232 13.67 3.26 -5.79
CA LEU A 232 14.63 3.64 -4.73
C LEU A 232 14.50 2.73 -3.49
N GLY A 233 13.44 1.91 -3.42
CA GLY A 233 13.14 1.04 -2.29
C GLY A 233 12.39 1.75 -1.16
N THR A 234 11.85 2.91 -1.43
CA THR A 234 11.04 3.70 -0.50
C THR A 234 9.53 3.50 -0.77
N GLN A 235 8.68 4.13 0.03
CA GLN A 235 7.24 4.07 -0.15
C GLN A 235 6.71 5.28 -0.95
N GLY A 236 7.55 5.86 -1.81
CA GLY A 236 7.19 6.95 -2.70
C GLY A 236 7.99 8.23 -2.46
N THR A 237 9.29 8.23 -2.71
CA THR A 237 10.13 9.44 -2.60
C THR A 237 10.09 10.22 -3.91
N PHE A 238 9.52 11.44 -3.87
CA PHE A 238 9.63 12.39 -4.97
C PHE A 238 10.97 13.13 -4.96
N LEU A 239 11.40 13.66 -6.13
CA LEU A 239 12.59 14.49 -6.21
C LEU A 239 12.20 15.89 -6.70
N LEU A 240 12.76 16.92 -6.07
CA LEU A 240 12.60 18.31 -6.49
C LEU A 240 13.96 18.89 -6.91
N TYR A 241 14.11 19.17 -8.18
CA TYR A 241 15.25 19.89 -8.73
C TYR A 241 14.92 21.37 -8.83
N THR A 242 15.64 22.26 -8.10
CA THR A 242 15.25 23.66 -8.00
C THR A 242 16.45 24.60 -7.91
N THR A 243 16.27 25.82 -8.42
CA THR A 243 17.22 26.94 -8.23
C THR A 243 16.90 27.77 -6.99
N ARG A 244 15.77 27.49 -6.30
CA ARG A 244 15.47 28.17 -5.03
C ARG A 244 16.57 27.90 -4.01
N PRO A 245 16.93 28.88 -3.19
CA PRO A 245 17.92 28.69 -2.12
C PRO A 245 17.59 27.45 -1.27
N PRO A 246 18.59 26.82 -0.66
CA PRO A 246 18.37 25.74 0.28
C PRO A 246 17.39 26.16 1.36
N GLY A 247 16.31 25.42 1.52
CA GLY A 247 15.32 25.56 2.58
C GLY A 247 15.42 24.42 3.58
N ALA A 248 14.49 24.34 4.53
CA ALA A 248 14.35 23.18 5.39
C ALA A 248 14.17 21.91 4.54
N ALA A 249 14.67 20.78 5.05
CA ALA A 249 14.37 19.49 4.45
C ALA A 249 12.86 19.25 4.45
N PHE A 250 12.36 18.53 3.47
CA PHE A 250 10.98 18.08 3.50
C PHE A 250 10.76 17.19 4.74
N LYS A 251 9.66 17.41 5.42
CA LYS A 251 9.27 16.53 6.54
C LYS A 251 8.80 15.18 6.05
N GLU A 252 8.26 15.14 4.84
CA GLU A 252 7.59 13.97 4.29
C GLU A 252 8.10 13.67 2.87
N GLY A 253 8.66 12.48 2.67
CA GLY A 253 8.81 11.76 1.41
C GLY A 253 9.57 12.39 0.25
N GLY A 254 10.27 13.51 0.39
CA GLY A 254 10.91 14.21 -0.72
C GLY A 254 12.41 14.44 -0.56
N LEU A 255 13.13 14.52 -1.67
CA LEU A 255 14.53 14.91 -1.75
C LEU A 255 14.70 16.16 -2.62
N ARG A 256 15.46 17.13 -2.14
CA ARG A 256 15.75 18.38 -2.86
C ARG A 256 17.14 18.34 -3.47
N HIS A 257 17.22 18.67 -4.77
CA HIS A 257 18.45 18.78 -5.52
C HIS A 257 18.62 20.24 -6.01
N GLN A 258 19.75 20.87 -5.65
CA GLN A 258 20.04 22.22 -6.06
C GLN A 258 20.46 22.27 -7.52
N LEU A 259 19.90 23.22 -8.29
CA LEU A 259 20.24 23.46 -9.69
C LEU A 259 21.01 24.77 -9.85
N SER A 260 21.87 24.78 -10.88
CA SER A 260 22.47 25.99 -11.43
C SER A 260 22.09 26.10 -12.90
N ILE A 261 21.63 27.26 -13.34
CA ILE A 261 21.26 27.54 -14.72
C ILE A 261 22.33 28.45 -15.33
N VAL A 262 22.83 28.07 -16.51
CA VAL A 262 23.75 28.87 -17.33
C VAL A 262 23.15 28.97 -18.73
N ASP A 263 22.88 30.19 -19.21
CA ASP A 263 22.31 30.43 -20.54
C ASP A 263 21.05 29.60 -20.82
N ASP A 264 20.10 29.61 -19.85
CA ASP A 264 18.86 28.82 -19.89
C ASP A 264 19.07 27.30 -20.09
N ARG A 265 20.23 26.78 -19.70
CA ARG A 265 20.57 25.35 -19.74
C ARG A 265 20.92 24.84 -18.34
N VAL A 266 20.52 23.60 -18.12
CA VAL A 266 20.89 22.82 -16.94
C VAL A 266 21.47 21.50 -17.39
N GLU A 267 22.62 21.14 -16.84
CA GLU A 267 23.19 19.80 -16.93
C GLU A 267 23.33 19.23 -15.52
N THR A 268 22.66 18.13 -15.26
CA THR A 268 22.66 17.46 -13.95
C THR A 268 22.41 15.97 -14.15
N SER A 269 22.14 15.24 -13.08
CA SER A 269 21.80 13.82 -13.13
C SER A 269 20.51 13.54 -12.36
N LEU A 270 19.68 12.67 -12.91
CA LEU A 270 18.61 12.03 -12.14
C LEU A 270 19.21 10.90 -11.31
N HIS A 271 18.98 10.94 -10.00
CA HIS A 271 19.41 9.94 -9.06
C HIS A 271 18.44 8.77 -9.04
N GLY A 272 18.96 7.57 -9.25
CA GLY A 272 18.25 6.30 -9.20
C GLY A 272 18.58 5.50 -7.94
N PRO A 273 18.32 4.18 -7.94
CA PRO A 273 18.58 3.31 -6.79
C PRO A 273 20.07 3.14 -6.52
N ASP A 274 20.40 2.76 -5.29
CA ASP A 274 21.76 2.43 -4.89
C ASP A 274 22.30 1.24 -5.67
N ASN A 275 23.55 1.36 -6.17
CA ASN A 275 24.22 0.30 -6.89
C ASN A 275 24.93 -0.66 -5.93
N MET A 276 24.24 -1.67 -5.49
CA MET A 276 24.81 -2.69 -4.59
C MET A 276 25.92 -3.56 -5.23
N PHE A 277 26.11 -3.46 -6.56
CA PHE A 277 27.19 -4.19 -7.26
C PHE A 277 28.55 -3.49 -7.19
N VAL A 278 28.60 -2.31 -6.60
CA VAL A 278 29.82 -1.54 -6.38
C VAL A 278 29.99 -1.31 -4.90
N GLU A 279 31.23 -1.36 -4.42
CA GLU A 279 31.53 -1.07 -3.02
C GLU A 279 31.10 0.37 -2.66
N GLY A 280 30.53 0.54 -1.47
CA GLY A 280 29.98 1.82 -1.03
C GLY A 280 28.56 2.11 -1.55
N ASN A 281 28.01 1.25 -2.42
CA ASN A 281 26.66 1.37 -2.98
C ASN A 281 26.36 2.78 -3.54
N PRO A 282 27.17 3.35 -4.45
CA PRO A 282 26.88 4.68 -4.98
C PRO A 282 25.56 4.67 -5.74
N PRO A 283 24.77 5.76 -5.70
CA PRO A 283 23.52 5.80 -6.45
C PRO A 283 23.77 5.70 -7.96
N LEU A 284 22.90 4.95 -8.64
CA LEU A 284 22.85 4.95 -10.10
C LEU A 284 22.34 6.31 -10.57
N THR A 285 22.86 6.79 -11.70
CA THR A 285 22.46 8.09 -12.23
C THR A 285 22.18 8.03 -13.72
N LEU A 286 21.26 8.90 -14.17
CA LEU A 286 21.03 9.18 -15.61
C LEU A 286 21.29 10.64 -15.89
N PRO A 287 21.99 10.99 -16.99
CA PRO A 287 22.13 12.39 -17.41
C PRO A 287 20.76 13.04 -17.60
N LEU A 288 20.58 14.19 -16.98
CA LEU A 288 19.39 15.04 -17.10
C LEU A 288 19.85 16.40 -17.66
N ARG A 289 19.38 16.72 -18.87
CA ARG A 289 19.65 18.00 -19.52
C ARG A 289 18.36 18.74 -19.74
N LEU A 290 18.34 20.02 -19.39
CA LEU A 290 17.20 20.90 -19.55
C LEU A 290 17.58 22.10 -20.41
N ARG A 291 16.68 22.52 -21.27
CA ARG A 291 16.75 23.79 -21.97
C ARG A 291 15.45 24.54 -21.76
N LEU A 292 15.55 25.70 -21.12
CA LEU A 292 14.40 26.50 -20.74
C LEU A 292 14.01 27.46 -21.86
N ASP A 293 12.74 27.50 -22.19
CA ASP A 293 12.11 28.56 -22.97
C ASP A 293 11.17 29.35 -22.04
N ARG A 294 11.71 30.41 -21.46
CA ARG A 294 10.97 31.21 -20.47
C ARG A 294 9.83 32.00 -21.11
N VAL A 295 9.96 32.38 -22.38
CA VAL A 295 8.90 33.11 -23.12
C VAL A 295 7.76 32.16 -23.46
N GLY A 296 8.08 30.98 -24.03
CA GLY A 296 7.09 29.97 -24.36
C GLY A 296 6.58 29.14 -23.14
N GLN A 297 7.10 29.39 -21.95
CA GLN A 297 6.78 28.63 -20.73
C GLN A 297 6.91 27.12 -20.94
N GLN A 298 8.02 26.72 -21.57
CA GLN A 298 8.32 25.32 -21.90
C GLN A 298 9.75 24.95 -21.53
N THR A 299 9.95 23.69 -21.21
CA THR A 299 11.28 23.12 -20.95
C THR A 299 11.48 21.89 -21.83
N ARG A 300 12.54 21.91 -22.63
CA ARG A 300 13.00 20.72 -23.35
C ARG A 300 13.85 19.89 -22.39
N VAL A 301 13.45 18.66 -22.18
CA VAL A 301 14.08 17.71 -21.25
C VAL A 301 14.66 16.56 -22.04
N ILE A 302 15.93 16.25 -21.80
CA ILE A 302 16.59 15.03 -22.31
C ILE A 302 16.93 14.17 -21.09
N LEU A 303 16.30 13.01 -21.00
CA LEU A 303 16.45 12.08 -19.89
C LEU A 303 16.42 10.63 -20.39
N GLY A 304 17.46 9.86 -20.06
CA GLY A 304 17.48 8.44 -20.41
C GLY A 304 17.48 8.12 -21.91
N GLY A 305 17.82 9.09 -22.76
CA GLY A 305 17.75 8.98 -24.22
C GLY A 305 16.44 9.47 -24.83
N GLU A 306 15.42 9.72 -24.00
CA GLU A 306 14.15 10.35 -24.43
C GLU A 306 14.29 11.87 -24.42
N GLU A 307 13.68 12.50 -25.42
CA GLU A 307 13.57 13.94 -25.54
C GLU A 307 12.10 14.36 -25.52
N ILE A 308 11.73 15.17 -24.55
CA ILE A 308 10.36 15.63 -24.35
C ILE A 308 10.32 17.14 -24.14
N THR A 309 9.21 17.77 -24.51
CA THR A 309 8.93 19.17 -24.21
C THR A 309 7.82 19.24 -23.17
N LEU A 310 8.12 19.83 -22.02
CA LEU A 310 7.18 20.04 -20.92
C LEU A 310 6.67 21.47 -20.96
N LYS A 311 5.36 21.66 -20.89
CA LYS A 311 4.76 22.97 -20.56
C LYS A 311 4.75 23.13 -19.04
N THR A 312 5.02 24.35 -18.57
CA THR A 312 4.90 24.67 -17.14
C THR A 312 3.49 24.33 -16.64
N GLY A 313 3.38 23.64 -15.50
CA GLY A 313 2.12 23.23 -14.91
C GLY A 313 1.48 21.98 -15.55
N ALA A 314 2.12 21.36 -16.55
CA ALA A 314 1.59 20.14 -17.19
C ALA A 314 2.41 18.90 -16.81
N LEU A 315 1.75 17.92 -16.22
CA LEU A 315 2.35 16.63 -15.85
C LEU A 315 2.59 15.81 -17.13
N SER A 316 3.81 15.24 -17.27
CA SER A 316 4.17 14.40 -18.42
C SER A 316 3.41 13.07 -18.45
N ALA A 317 3.45 12.37 -19.59
CA ALA A 317 3.23 10.92 -19.64
C ALA A 317 4.33 10.17 -18.88
N TRP A 318 4.19 8.84 -18.73
CA TRP A 318 5.25 7.98 -18.19
C TRP A 318 6.50 8.03 -19.06
N ILE A 319 7.64 8.29 -18.45
CA ILE A 319 8.97 8.35 -19.10
C ILE A 319 9.74 7.12 -18.66
N PRO A 320 10.15 6.24 -19.58
CA PRO A 320 10.95 5.07 -19.25
C PRO A 320 12.36 5.48 -18.84
N LEU A 321 12.91 4.79 -17.84
CA LEU A 321 14.26 4.99 -17.31
C LEU A 321 15.03 3.67 -17.34
N ALA A 322 16.32 3.73 -17.72
CA ALA A 322 17.17 2.55 -17.78
C ALA A 322 18.53 2.85 -17.14
N PHE A 323 18.72 2.43 -15.90
CA PHE A 323 19.95 2.63 -15.13
C PHE A 323 20.93 1.48 -15.36
N SER A 324 22.15 1.78 -15.85
CA SER A 324 23.18 0.78 -16.04
C SER A 324 23.91 0.52 -14.72
N ALA A 325 23.73 -0.65 -14.13
CA ALA A 325 24.32 -1.02 -12.84
C ALA A 325 25.74 -1.63 -12.98
N MET A 326 25.94 -2.43 -14.03
CA MET A 326 27.23 -2.98 -14.45
C MET A 326 27.12 -3.44 -15.91
N PRO A 327 28.22 -3.78 -16.62
CA PRO A 327 28.16 -4.28 -17.99
C PRO A 327 27.15 -5.42 -18.15
N GLY A 328 26.16 -5.23 -19.02
CA GLY A 328 25.09 -6.21 -19.26
C GLY A 328 23.95 -6.21 -18.26
N VAL A 329 23.97 -5.35 -17.24
CA VAL A 329 22.93 -5.27 -16.20
C VAL A 329 22.30 -3.89 -16.16
N THR A 330 21.01 -3.84 -16.49
CA THR A 330 20.21 -2.61 -16.49
C THR A 330 18.99 -2.78 -15.60
N VAL A 331 18.77 -1.80 -14.72
CA VAL A 331 17.57 -1.71 -13.89
C VAL A 331 16.63 -0.70 -14.52
N LYS A 332 15.38 -1.13 -14.75
CA LYS A 332 14.39 -0.30 -15.43
C LYS A 332 13.35 0.23 -14.46
N GLY A 333 12.95 1.45 -14.70
CA GLY A 333 11.86 2.13 -14.01
C GLY A 333 11.16 3.11 -14.93
N MET A 334 10.23 3.85 -14.38
CA MET A 334 9.54 4.94 -15.07
C MET A 334 9.12 6.03 -14.09
N THR A 335 9.06 7.26 -14.57
CA THR A 335 8.63 8.40 -13.77
C THR A 335 7.78 9.36 -14.59
N ARG A 336 7.22 10.38 -13.94
CA ARG A 336 6.55 11.52 -14.57
C ARG A 336 7.22 12.81 -14.13
N LEU A 337 7.25 13.80 -14.97
CA LEU A 337 7.89 15.10 -14.73
C LEU A 337 6.87 16.22 -14.78
N LEU A 338 7.11 17.25 -13.97
CA LEU A 338 6.34 18.48 -13.98
C LEU A 338 7.26 19.67 -13.73
N VAL A 339 7.23 20.67 -14.60
CA VAL A 339 7.82 21.98 -14.30
C VAL A 339 6.81 22.74 -13.43
N THR A 340 7.10 22.85 -12.13
CA THR A 340 6.21 23.52 -11.17
C THR A 340 6.42 25.02 -11.14
N GLU A 341 7.60 25.49 -11.56
CA GLU A 341 7.94 26.91 -11.54
C GLU A 341 8.90 27.26 -12.68
N MET A 342 8.59 28.36 -13.40
CA MET A 342 9.46 28.94 -14.42
C MET A 342 9.31 30.48 -14.39
N GLY A 343 10.13 31.13 -13.60
CA GLY A 343 10.12 32.58 -13.41
C GLY A 343 11.50 33.04 -12.92
N GLU A 344 11.56 33.76 -11.81
CA GLU A 344 12.81 34.09 -11.12
C GLU A 344 13.56 32.80 -10.74
N HIS A 345 12.82 31.83 -10.24
CA HIS A 345 13.32 30.48 -9.96
C HIS A 345 12.77 29.49 -11.00
N PHE A 346 13.45 28.37 -11.08
CA PHE A 346 13.02 27.21 -11.83
C PHE A 346 12.91 26.01 -10.89
N SER A 347 11.84 25.23 -11.04
CA SER A 347 11.63 24.00 -10.27
C SER A 347 11.03 22.89 -11.14
N LEU A 348 11.67 21.73 -11.10
CA LEU A 348 11.24 20.51 -11.76
C LEU A 348 10.94 19.45 -10.70
N TYR A 349 9.68 19.05 -10.60
CA TYR A 349 9.23 17.92 -9.83
C TYR A 349 9.41 16.63 -10.66
N VAL A 350 9.93 15.60 -10.00
CA VAL A 350 10.05 14.23 -10.52
C VAL A 350 9.23 13.33 -9.59
N ALA A 351 8.20 12.72 -10.13
CA ALA A 351 7.37 11.77 -9.38
C ALA A 351 8.21 10.57 -8.91
N PRO A 352 7.82 9.86 -7.84
CA PRO A 352 8.48 8.65 -7.40
C PRO A 352 8.76 7.71 -8.56
N ILE A 353 9.97 7.14 -8.62
CA ILE A 353 10.38 6.30 -9.74
C ILE A 353 9.73 4.92 -9.59
N ASN A 354 8.69 4.68 -10.36
CA ASN A 354 7.99 3.39 -10.38
C ASN A 354 8.85 2.28 -10.99
N LEU A 355 8.57 1.03 -10.64
CA LEU A 355 9.12 -0.13 -11.34
C LEU A 355 8.54 -0.18 -12.76
N ASP A 356 9.34 -0.55 -13.76
CA ASP A 356 8.83 -0.80 -15.11
C ASP A 356 7.90 -2.04 -15.09
N PRO A 357 6.60 -1.94 -15.41
CA PRO A 357 5.70 -3.07 -15.36
C PRO A 357 5.97 -4.14 -16.43
N GLU A 358 6.68 -3.81 -17.51
CA GLU A 358 7.06 -4.78 -18.53
C GLU A 358 8.23 -5.66 -18.06
N THR A 359 9.16 -5.09 -17.29
CA THR A 359 10.34 -5.79 -16.77
C THR A 359 10.59 -5.41 -15.32
N PRO A 360 9.65 -5.72 -14.40
CA PRO A 360 9.72 -5.24 -13.03
C PRO A 360 10.94 -5.81 -12.31
N ALA A 361 11.68 -4.91 -11.65
CA ALA A 361 12.86 -5.26 -10.87
C ALA A 361 12.54 -6.09 -9.62
N MET A 362 11.27 -6.12 -9.21
CA MET A 362 10.76 -6.89 -8.07
C MET A 362 9.54 -7.73 -8.49
N PRO A 363 9.23 -8.82 -7.77
CA PRO A 363 8.05 -9.64 -8.06
C PRO A 363 6.77 -8.91 -7.61
N ILE A 364 6.16 -8.15 -8.51
CA ILE A 364 4.91 -7.41 -8.25
C ILE A 364 3.66 -8.14 -8.72
N SER A 365 3.82 -9.31 -9.34
CA SER A 365 2.67 -10.08 -9.83
C SER A 365 2.87 -11.59 -9.74
N HIS A 366 1.76 -12.30 -9.65
CA HIS A 366 1.68 -13.75 -9.83
C HIS A 366 0.64 -14.09 -10.93
N PRO A 367 0.99 -14.94 -11.95
CA PRO A 367 2.36 -15.36 -12.28
C PRO A 367 3.28 -14.17 -12.58
N SER A 368 4.59 -14.36 -12.53
CA SER A 368 5.56 -13.28 -12.69
C SER A 368 5.43 -12.47 -13.98
N TYR A 369 4.91 -13.07 -15.05
CA TYR A 369 4.65 -12.42 -16.34
C TYR A 369 3.33 -11.62 -16.36
N TYR A 370 2.52 -11.64 -15.30
CA TYR A 370 1.18 -11.05 -15.33
C TYR A 370 1.23 -9.51 -15.40
N ALA A 371 2.20 -8.87 -14.72
CA ALA A 371 2.43 -7.42 -14.86
C ALA A 371 2.81 -7.04 -16.30
N THR A 372 3.73 -7.80 -16.93
CA THR A 372 4.11 -7.63 -18.33
C THR A 372 2.90 -7.80 -19.27
N TYR A 373 2.07 -8.83 -19.03
CA TYR A 373 0.85 -9.05 -19.79
C TYR A 373 -0.11 -7.86 -19.69
N LEU A 374 -0.33 -7.33 -18.48
CA LEU A 374 -1.18 -6.16 -18.29
C LEU A 374 -0.60 -4.93 -19.00
N ALA A 375 0.70 -4.66 -18.86
CA ALA A 375 1.35 -3.54 -19.53
C ALA A 375 1.22 -3.60 -21.05
N LYS A 376 1.35 -4.80 -21.65
CA LYS A 376 1.11 -5.01 -23.10
C LYS A 376 -0.35 -4.82 -23.49
N LYS A 377 -1.29 -5.03 -22.57
CA LYS A 377 -2.74 -4.94 -22.83
C LYS A 377 -3.30 -3.55 -22.65
N VAL A 378 -2.88 -2.82 -21.61
CA VAL A 378 -3.46 -1.53 -21.23
C VAL A 378 -2.48 -0.36 -21.29
N GLY A 379 -1.21 -0.59 -21.60
CA GLY A 379 -0.14 0.41 -21.55
C GLY A 379 0.60 0.41 -20.21
N ALA A 380 1.54 1.35 -20.04
CA ALA A 380 2.24 1.58 -18.80
C ALA A 380 1.24 1.97 -17.69
N PHE A 381 1.50 1.54 -16.47
CA PHE A 381 0.66 1.83 -15.31
C PHE A 381 1.49 1.97 -14.03
N ALA A 382 1.00 2.72 -13.08
CA ALA A 382 1.64 2.93 -11.79
C ALA A 382 1.81 1.61 -11.02
N THR A 383 3.06 1.30 -10.64
CA THR A 383 3.42 0.07 -9.91
C THR A 383 3.65 0.30 -8.43
N LEU A 384 3.93 1.54 -8.02
CA LEU A 384 4.07 1.92 -6.62
C LEU A 384 2.81 1.54 -5.83
N GLY A 385 3.00 1.10 -4.59
CA GLY A 385 1.91 0.64 -3.74
C GLY A 385 0.90 1.72 -3.39
N LEU A 386 1.41 2.92 -3.07
CA LEU A 386 0.68 4.17 -2.84
C LEU A 386 1.11 5.13 -3.94
N ALA A 387 0.45 5.08 -5.10
CA ALA A 387 0.96 5.66 -6.32
C ALA A 387 0.65 7.16 -6.47
N GLU A 388 -0.41 7.62 -5.81
CA GLU A 388 -0.81 9.03 -5.78
C GLU A 388 0.09 9.79 -4.81
N ASP A 389 0.81 10.82 -5.29
CA ASP A 389 1.83 11.51 -4.51
C ASP A 389 1.22 12.55 -3.55
N THR A 390 0.68 12.05 -2.44
CA THR A 390 0.16 12.88 -1.34
C THR A 390 1.25 13.67 -0.62
N TRP A 391 2.50 13.17 -0.62
CA TRP A 391 3.63 13.82 0.02
C TRP A 391 4.00 15.12 -0.69
N ALA A 392 4.11 15.10 -2.03
CA ALA A 392 4.42 16.29 -2.81
C ALA A 392 3.35 17.39 -2.65
N LEU A 393 2.08 17.01 -2.52
CA LEU A 393 1.00 17.97 -2.24
C LEU A 393 1.08 18.51 -0.80
N ASN A 394 1.32 17.65 0.19
CA ASN A 394 1.47 18.07 1.59
C ASN A 394 2.65 19.02 1.81
N GLU A 395 3.73 18.82 1.08
CA GLU A 395 4.94 19.68 1.14
C GLU A 395 4.83 20.90 0.21
N GLY A 396 3.70 21.10 -0.48
CA GLY A 396 3.46 22.24 -1.36
C GLY A 396 4.33 22.26 -2.63
N VAL A 397 4.85 21.11 -3.04
CA VAL A 397 5.65 20.95 -4.25
C VAL A 397 4.76 20.84 -5.50
N THR A 398 3.62 20.17 -5.35
CA THR A 398 2.56 20.13 -6.38
C THR A 398 1.31 20.84 -5.87
N ASP A 399 0.40 21.16 -6.78
CA ASP A 399 -0.89 21.78 -6.45
C ASP A 399 -2.04 20.76 -6.51
N ASP A 400 -3.23 21.22 -6.06
CA ASP A 400 -4.46 20.42 -6.05
C ASP A 400 -4.82 19.88 -7.44
N GLY A 401 -4.64 20.69 -8.51
CA GLY A 401 -4.96 20.30 -9.88
C GLY A 401 -4.06 19.19 -10.40
N THR A 402 -2.77 19.32 -10.15
CA THR A 402 -1.76 18.30 -10.50
C THR A 402 -2.02 16.97 -9.76
N PHE A 403 -2.31 17.05 -8.46
CA PHE A 403 -2.62 15.85 -7.68
C PHE A 403 -3.87 15.13 -8.22
N LEU A 404 -4.95 15.88 -8.51
CA LEU A 404 -6.16 15.30 -9.11
C LEU A 404 -5.90 14.69 -10.47
N GLN A 405 -5.12 15.37 -11.34
CA GLN A 405 -4.76 14.83 -12.65
C GLN A 405 -4.01 13.50 -12.49
N GLN A 406 -3.01 13.45 -11.60
CA GLN A 406 -2.26 12.23 -11.33
C GLN A 406 -3.17 11.11 -10.81
N THR A 407 -4.03 11.41 -9.85
CA THR A 407 -4.95 10.43 -9.24
C THR A 407 -5.93 9.87 -10.28
N TYR A 408 -6.55 10.72 -11.10
CA TYR A 408 -7.46 10.25 -12.16
C TYR A 408 -6.74 9.51 -13.30
N ASP A 409 -5.49 9.82 -13.60
CA ASP A 409 -4.69 9.07 -14.57
C ASP A 409 -4.46 7.64 -14.06
N ILE A 410 -4.03 7.48 -12.80
CA ILE A 410 -3.80 6.20 -12.15
C ILE A 410 -5.10 5.39 -12.02
N ASP A 411 -6.20 6.06 -11.69
CA ASP A 411 -7.52 5.42 -11.58
C ASP A 411 -8.00 4.88 -12.95
N ARG A 412 -7.80 5.63 -14.04
CA ARG A 412 -8.09 5.18 -15.42
C ARG A 412 -7.23 3.98 -15.83
N GLU A 413 -5.95 3.94 -15.46
CA GLU A 413 -5.09 2.77 -15.67
C GLU A 413 -5.66 1.54 -14.96
N ARG A 414 -6.15 1.70 -13.74
CA ARG A 414 -6.74 0.64 -12.92
C ARG A 414 -8.09 0.18 -13.48
N GLU A 415 -8.96 1.11 -13.90
CA GLU A 415 -10.20 0.76 -14.61
C GLU A 415 -9.92 -0.06 -15.88
N ALA A 416 -8.93 0.32 -16.67
CA ALA A 416 -8.56 -0.41 -17.88
C ALA A 416 -8.14 -1.85 -17.56
N MET A 417 -7.34 -2.06 -16.51
CA MET A 417 -6.96 -3.40 -16.03
C MET A 417 -8.17 -4.22 -15.55
N PHE A 418 -9.05 -3.58 -14.78
CA PHE A 418 -10.25 -4.20 -14.25
C PHE A 418 -11.18 -4.68 -15.36
N PHE A 419 -11.54 -3.81 -16.31
CA PHE A 419 -12.45 -4.16 -17.40
C PHE A 419 -11.82 -5.17 -18.36
N ALA A 420 -10.50 -5.06 -18.67
CA ALA A 420 -9.80 -6.08 -19.46
C ALA A 420 -9.81 -7.46 -18.80
N SER A 421 -9.85 -7.51 -17.46
CA SER A 421 -9.94 -8.75 -16.69
C SER A 421 -11.39 -9.25 -16.61
N LEU A 422 -12.37 -8.37 -16.43
CA LEU A 422 -13.80 -8.69 -16.40
C LEU A 422 -14.28 -9.30 -17.72
N ASP A 423 -13.86 -8.75 -18.86
CA ASP A 423 -14.18 -9.24 -20.20
C ASP A 423 -13.73 -10.70 -20.41
N ARG A 424 -12.63 -11.09 -19.76
CA ARG A 424 -12.05 -12.44 -19.86
C ARG A 424 -12.58 -13.42 -18.82
N LEU A 425 -13.15 -12.90 -17.74
CA LEU A 425 -13.66 -13.74 -16.67
C LEU A 425 -14.86 -14.56 -17.15
N ARG A 426 -14.68 -15.86 -17.29
CA ARG A 426 -15.75 -16.79 -17.66
C ARG A 426 -16.38 -17.44 -16.43
N ARG A 427 -15.55 -17.82 -15.47
CA ARG A 427 -15.93 -18.44 -14.20
C ARG A 427 -14.87 -18.12 -13.15
N GLY A 428 -15.26 -17.98 -11.88
CA GLY A 428 -14.33 -17.70 -10.76
C GLY A 428 -14.51 -16.31 -10.20
N SER A 429 -13.46 -15.74 -9.60
CA SER A 429 -13.56 -14.43 -8.96
C SER A 429 -12.67 -13.36 -9.61
N LEU A 430 -13.13 -12.13 -9.60
CA LEU A 430 -12.38 -10.92 -9.90
C LEU A 430 -12.53 -9.97 -8.73
N VAL A 431 -11.42 -9.57 -8.14
CA VAL A 431 -11.36 -8.58 -7.06
C VAL A 431 -10.46 -7.44 -7.53
N CYS A 432 -10.93 -6.21 -7.43
CA CYS A 432 -10.13 -5.02 -7.70
C CYS A 432 -10.40 -3.96 -6.64
N VAL A 433 -9.34 -3.33 -6.12
CA VAL A 433 -9.46 -2.21 -5.19
C VAL A 433 -9.02 -0.92 -5.88
N PHE A 434 -9.84 0.12 -5.75
CA PHE A 434 -9.64 1.48 -6.25
C PHE A 434 -9.33 2.40 -5.07
N ASP A 435 -8.12 2.97 -5.03
CA ASP A 435 -7.64 3.79 -3.90
C ASP A 435 -7.97 5.27 -4.09
N ALA A 436 -8.37 5.70 -5.30
CA ALA A 436 -8.63 7.11 -5.60
C ALA A 436 -9.64 7.74 -4.63
N THR A 437 -10.62 6.94 -4.14
CA THR A 437 -11.64 7.43 -3.21
C THR A 437 -11.03 7.84 -1.87
N ASP A 438 -10.14 7.01 -1.33
CA ASP A 438 -9.37 7.28 -0.12
C ASP A 438 -8.46 8.52 -0.33
N ARG A 439 -7.68 8.53 -1.43
CA ARG A 439 -6.70 9.58 -1.71
C ARG A 439 -7.33 10.95 -1.85
N ILE A 440 -8.42 11.06 -2.62
CA ILE A 440 -9.12 12.34 -2.81
C ILE A 440 -9.80 12.80 -1.52
N GLN A 441 -10.39 11.88 -0.74
CA GLN A 441 -10.99 12.24 0.53
C GLN A 441 -9.94 12.71 1.55
N HIS A 442 -8.77 12.09 1.61
CA HIS A 442 -7.69 12.60 2.44
C HIS A 442 -7.33 14.04 2.11
N MET A 443 -7.20 14.40 0.83
CA MET A 443 -6.65 15.69 0.43
C MET A 443 -7.69 16.80 0.29
N PHE A 444 -8.97 16.48 0.08
CA PHE A 444 -10.01 17.46 -0.24
C PHE A 444 -11.15 17.54 0.79
N TRP A 445 -11.06 16.87 1.93
CA TRP A 445 -12.09 16.98 2.98
C TRP A 445 -12.22 18.39 3.52
N ARG A 446 -11.13 19.17 3.54
CA ARG A 446 -11.08 20.59 3.90
C ARG A 446 -12.00 21.48 3.04
N ASP A 447 -12.37 21.01 1.85
CA ASP A 447 -13.23 21.77 0.93
C ASP A 447 -14.72 21.49 1.16
N ILE A 448 -15.07 20.41 1.88
CA ILE A 448 -16.46 20.06 2.21
C ILE A 448 -16.79 20.23 3.69
N ASP A 449 -15.79 20.46 4.55
CA ASP A 449 -15.96 20.71 5.98
C ASP A 449 -15.73 22.19 6.32
N PRO A 450 -16.79 23.01 6.54
CA PRO A 450 -16.63 24.44 6.84
C PRO A 450 -15.84 24.72 8.12
N GLY A 451 -15.77 23.76 9.04
CA GLY A 451 -15.02 23.89 10.30
C GLY A 451 -13.55 23.53 10.19
N HIS A 452 -13.06 23.07 9.03
CA HIS A 452 -11.69 22.62 8.89
C HIS A 452 -10.68 23.80 8.88
N PRO A 453 -9.64 23.80 9.73
CA PRO A 453 -8.67 24.91 9.80
C PRO A 453 -7.98 25.22 8.45
N ALA A 454 -7.59 24.17 7.69
CA ALA A 454 -6.99 24.31 6.36
C ALA A 454 -8.01 24.65 5.24
N GLY A 455 -9.30 24.68 5.54
CA GLY A 455 -10.39 25.02 4.61
C GLY A 455 -10.71 26.52 4.55
N ARG A 456 -10.19 27.31 5.49
CA ARG A 456 -10.49 28.75 5.57
C ARG A 456 -10.05 29.48 4.30
N GLY A 457 -10.96 30.24 3.70
CA GLY A 457 -10.70 31.00 2.47
C GLY A 457 -10.71 30.16 1.19
N ARG A 458 -11.17 28.90 1.25
CA ARG A 458 -11.22 27.98 0.11
C ARG A 458 -12.62 27.80 -0.50
N GLU A 459 -13.59 28.62 -0.10
CA GLU A 459 -15.00 28.52 -0.54
C GLU A 459 -15.15 28.62 -2.08
N GLN A 460 -14.19 29.29 -2.75
CA GLN A 460 -14.11 29.43 -4.20
C GLN A 460 -12.99 28.60 -4.84
N ALA A 461 -12.41 27.61 -4.11
CA ALA A 461 -11.35 26.78 -4.67
C ALA A 461 -11.82 26.06 -5.96
N PRO A 462 -10.99 25.99 -7.01
CA PRO A 462 -11.37 25.41 -8.29
C PRO A 462 -11.83 23.94 -8.18
N HIS A 463 -11.28 23.21 -7.21
CA HIS A 463 -11.47 21.78 -7.04
C HIS A 463 -12.34 21.39 -5.83
N ARG A 464 -13.14 22.33 -5.29
CA ARG A 464 -14.01 22.10 -4.11
C ARG A 464 -15.00 20.94 -4.27
N HIS A 465 -15.27 20.51 -5.49
CA HIS A 465 -16.19 19.40 -5.81
C HIS A 465 -15.46 18.07 -6.09
N ALA A 466 -14.13 17.99 -5.87
CA ALA A 466 -13.32 16.82 -6.20
C ALA A 466 -13.88 15.50 -5.63
N ILE A 467 -14.31 15.49 -4.35
CA ILE A 467 -14.92 14.31 -3.73
C ILE A 467 -16.23 13.94 -4.43
N ARG A 468 -17.13 14.91 -4.67
CA ARG A 468 -18.40 14.67 -5.35
C ARG A 468 -18.21 14.16 -6.78
N ASP A 469 -17.25 14.72 -7.50
CA ASP A 469 -16.95 14.34 -8.89
C ASP A 469 -16.40 12.92 -8.98
N LEU A 470 -15.57 12.52 -8.01
CA LEU A 470 -15.07 11.16 -7.91
C LEU A 470 -16.20 10.16 -7.60
N TYR A 471 -17.10 10.48 -6.66
CA TYR A 471 -18.25 9.61 -6.38
C TYR A 471 -19.13 9.41 -7.62
N ARG A 472 -19.34 10.47 -8.42
CA ARG A 472 -20.04 10.39 -9.71
C ARG A 472 -19.28 9.50 -10.71
N HIS A 473 -17.96 9.61 -10.75
CA HIS A 473 -17.12 8.74 -11.58
C HIS A 473 -17.25 7.27 -11.17
N ASN A 474 -17.15 6.97 -9.88
CA ASN A 474 -17.36 5.63 -9.35
C ASN A 474 -18.77 5.09 -9.66
N ASP A 475 -19.81 5.92 -9.55
CA ASP A 475 -21.17 5.53 -9.92
C ASP A 475 -21.29 5.13 -11.40
N ALA A 476 -20.66 5.89 -12.29
CA ALA A 476 -20.63 5.56 -13.72
C ALA A 476 -19.85 4.26 -13.98
N MET A 477 -18.74 4.03 -13.30
CA MET A 477 -17.99 2.78 -13.37
C MET A 477 -18.86 1.60 -12.92
N ILE A 478 -19.56 1.69 -11.79
CA ILE A 478 -20.47 0.65 -11.30
C ILE A 478 -21.62 0.42 -12.29
N GLY A 479 -22.14 1.47 -12.94
CA GLY A 479 -23.10 1.34 -14.03
C GLY A 479 -22.59 0.45 -15.18
N ARG A 480 -21.34 0.64 -15.62
CA ARG A 480 -20.69 -0.19 -16.63
C ARG A 480 -20.50 -1.64 -16.18
N VAL A 481 -20.16 -1.87 -14.90
CA VAL A 481 -20.05 -3.22 -14.34
C VAL A 481 -21.41 -3.91 -14.34
N ARG A 482 -22.48 -3.23 -13.90
CA ARG A 482 -23.85 -3.78 -13.88
C ARG A 482 -24.33 -4.22 -15.27
N GLN A 483 -24.00 -3.46 -16.32
CA GLN A 483 -24.34 -3.81 -17.71
C GLN A 483 -23.65 -5.09 -18.20
N GLN A 484 -22.54 -5.50 -17.58
CA GLN A 484 -21.77 -6.71 -17.93
C GLN A 484 -22.11 -7.93 -17.06
N LEU A 485 -23.02 -7.78 -16.09
CA LEU A 485 -23.49 -8.89 -15.28
C LEU A 485 -24.28 -9.88 -16.10
N ARG A 486 -24.12 -11.15 -15.78
CA ARG A 486 -24.80 -12.30 -16.41
C ARG A 486 -25.61 -13.03 -15.34
N ASP A 487 -26.52 -13.89 -15.80
CA ASP A 487 -27.23 -14.78 -14.91
C ASP A 487 -26.25 -15.64 -14.10
N GLY A 488 -26.49 -15.71 -12.78
CA GLY A 488 -25.61 -16.43 -11.85
C GLY A 488 -24.41 -15.64 -11.33
N ASP A 489 -24.22 -14.39 -11.74
CA ASP A 489 -23.16 -13.52 -11.19
C ASP A 489 -23.55 -12.91 -9.85
N VAL A 490 -22.56 -12.72 -8.99
CA VAL A 490 -22.65 -11.90 -7.78
C VAL A 490 -21.69 -10.73 -7.92
N LEU A 491 -22.22 -9.52 -7.79
CA LEU A 491 -21.49 -8.27 -7.64
C LEU A 491 -21.54 -7.82 -6.19
N MET A 492 -20.38 -7.57 -5.60
CA MET A 492 -20.24 -6.86 -4.32
C MET A 492 -19.44 -5.58 -4.57
N VAL A 493 -19.96 -4.43 -4.11
CA VAL A 493 -19.21 -3.18 -4.05
C VAL A 493 -19.03 -2.85 -2.58
N ILE A 494 -17.79 -2.76 -2.13
CA ILE A 494 -17.45 -2.60 -0.71
C ILE A 494 -16.46 -1.46 -0.51
N SER A 495 -16.46 -0.86 0.67
CA SER A 495 -15.31 -0.13 1.19
C SER A 495 -14.86 -0.74 2.51
N ASP A 496 -13.58 -0.66 2.77
CA ASP A 496 -12.96 -1.21 3.97
C ASP A 496 -13.25 -0.37 5.22
N HIS A 497 -13.47 0.95 5.05
CA HIS A 497 -13.91 1.92 6.06
C HIS A 497 -14.61 3.09 5.39
N GLY A 498 -15.18 3.98 6.21
CA GLY A 498 -15.67 5.30 5.82
C GLY A 498 -14.62 6.38 6.11
N PHE A 499 -15.07 7.64 6.22
CA PHE A 499 -14.21 8.80 6.41
C PHE A 499 -14.75 9.80 7.42
N SER A 500 -13.85 10.65 7.93
CA SER A 500 -14.19 11.80 8.79
C SER A 500 -13.24 12.95 8.54
N SER A 501 -13.60 14.15 8.98
CA SER A 501 -12.68 15.29 8.99
C SER A 501 -11.50 15.04 9.92
N PHE A 502 -10.32 15.51 9.53
CA PHE A 502 -9.13 15.55 10.37
C PHE A 502 -8.76 17.02 10.65
N ARG A 503 -9.45 17.61 11.61
CA ARG A 503 -9.30 19.03 12.00
C ARG A 503 -8.12 19.27 12.94
N ARG A 504 -7.90 18.32 13.89
CA ARG A 504 -6.91 18.47 14.96
C ARG A 504 -6.09 17.21 15.17
N GLY A 505 -4.78 17.39 15.27
CA GLY A 505 -3.81 16.35 15.65
C GLY A 505 -3.75 16.17 17.17
N VAL A 506 -3.62 14.91 17.61
CA VAL A 506 -3.42 14.54 19.02
C VAL A 506 -2.03 13.96 19.20
N ASN A 507 -1.16 14.62 19.98
CA ASN A 507 0.15 14.07 20.35
C ASN A 507 0.06 13.33 21.67
N LEU A 508 -0.20 12.02 21.59
CA LEU A 508 -0.27 11.16 22.78
C LEU A 508 1.09 11.00 23.48
N ASN A 509 2.23 11.11 22.78
CA ASN A 509 3.52 11.05 23.43
C ASN A 509 3.74 12.25 24.36
N GLN A 510 3.28 13.45 23.94
CA GLN A 510 3.28 14.62 24.81
C GLN A 510 2.31 14.47 25.99
N TRP A 511 1.14 13.88 25.76
CA TRP A 511 0.21 13.56 26.86
C TRP A 511 0.83 12.56 27.84
N LEU A 512 1.45 11.48 27.36
CA LEU A 512 2.16 10.49 28.19
C LEU A 512 3.31 11.10 28.98
N LEU A 513 4.04 12.08 28.42
CA LEU A 513 5.07 12.82 29.10
C LEU A 513 4.47 13.64 30.26
N ARG A 514 3.40 14.42 30.02
CA ARG A 514 2.71 15.23 31.02
C ARG A 514 2.13 14.39 32.16
N GLU A 515 1.60 13.23 31.86
CA GLU A 515 1.03 12.29 32.83
C GLU A 515 2.08 11.42 33.54
N GLY A 516 3.39 11.55 33.19
CA GLY A 516 4.49 10.83 33.83
C GLY A 516 4.61 9.36 33.42
N TYR A 517 4.02 8.97 32.28
CA TYR A 517 4.19 7.63 31.71
C TYR A 517 5.40 7.53 30.77
N LEU A 518 5.84 8.65 30.21
CA LEU A 518 7.00 8.77 29.34
C LEU A 518 7.99 9.74 29.96
N ALA A 519 9.28 9.52 29.77
CA ALA A 519 10.35 10.39 30.22
C ALA A 519 11.34 10.66 29.08
N LEU A 520 11.93 11.86 29.05
CA LEU A 520 12.97 12.24 28.11
C LEU A 520 14.37 12.08 28.73
N LYS A 521 15.34 11.87 27.87
CA LYS A 521 16.77 11.90 28.23
C LYS A 521 17.15 13.31 28.71
N PRO A 522 18.07 13.43 29.67
CA PRO A 522 18.55 14.73 30.11
C PRO A 522 19.10 15.57 28.95
N GLY A 523 18.65 16.83 28.84
CA GLY A 523 19.13 17.78 27.85
C GLY A 523 18.51 17.62 26.45
N THR A 524 17.48 16.81 26.27
CA THR A 524 16.69 16.72 25.02
C THR A 524 15.34 17.41 25.21
N ASP A 525 14.74 17.85 24.09
CA ASP A 525 13.45 18.55 24.06
C ASP A 525 12.28 17.66 23.56
N GLY A 526 12.58 16.44 23.14
CA GLY A 526 11.60 15.50 22.60
C GLY A 526 11.26 15.72 21.12
N GLY A 527 12.00 16.60 20.42
CA GLY A 527 11.77 16.90 19.00
C GLY A 527 12.33 15.87 18.03
N ALA A 528 13.11 14.91 18.48
CA ALA A 528 13.67 13.89 17.60
C ALA A 528 12.64 12.81 17.25
N GLU A 529 12.52 12.51 15.95
CA GLU A 529 11.68 11.41 15.45
C GLU A 529 12.13 10.04 15.97
N TRP A 530 11.22 9.09 15.92
CA TRP A 530 11.42 7.66 16.22
C TRP A 530 11.85 7.43 17.66
N LEU A 531 11.28 8.23 18.60
CA LEU A 531 11.47 8.08 20.04
C LEU A 531 12.94 8.15 20.49
N ARG A 532 13.82 8.82 19.70
CA ARG A 532 15.27 8.87 19.99
C ARG A 532 15.60 9.62 21.28
N ASP A 533 14.76 10.57 21.68
CA ASP A 533 14.93 11.36 22.90
C ASP A 533 14.37 10.68 24.15
N VAL A 534 13.70 9.53 24.01
CA VAL A 534 13.03 8.85 25.13
C VAL A 534 14.04 8.15 26.05
N ASP A 535 13.89 8.36 27.36
CA ASP A 535 14.59 7.63 28.42
C ASP A 535 13.81 6.35 28.74
N TRP A 536 14.21 5.24 28.14
CA TRP A 536 13.56 3.95 28.29
C TRP A 536 13.65 3.37 29.72
N SER A 537 14.61 3.82 30.54
CA SER A 537 14.75 3.38 31.92
C SER A 537 13.65 3.93 32.85
N LYS A 538 12.88 4.92 32.38
CA LYS A 538 11.81 5.59 33.13
C LYS A 538 10.47 5.60 32.41
N THR A 539 10.44 5.17 31.14
CA THR A 539 9.24 5.19 30.30
C THR A 539 8.45 3.90 30.45
N ARG A 540 7.17 4.04 30.85
CA ARG A 540 6.24 2.92 31.00
C ARG A 540 5.38 2.68 29.76
N ALA A 541 5.05 3.72 29.00
CA ALA A 541 4.21 3.65 27.80
C ALA A 541 4.65 4.68 26.76
N TYR A 542 4.39 4.37 25.48
CA TYR A 542 4.71 5.22 24.33
C TYR A 542 3.73 4.96 23.17
N ALA A 543 3.51 5.95 22.30
CA ALA A 543 2.71 5.82 21.09
C ALA A 543 3.62 5.79 19.85
N LEU A 544 3.27 4.99 18.86
CA LEU A 544 3.94 4.88 17.57
C LEU A 544 2.94 4.39 16.51
N GLY A 545 3.02 4.93 15.29
CA GLY A 545 2.09 4.62 14.22
C GLY A 545 0.78 5.41 14.36
N LEU A 546 -0.30 4.90 13.74
CA LEU A 546 -1.52 5.69 13.58
C LEU A 546 -2.51 5.52 14.75
N THR A 547 -2.52 4.37 15.40
CA THR A 547 -3.52 4.09 16.46
C THR A 547 -2.96 3.35 17.67
N GLY A 548 -1.69 2.92 17.61
CA GLY A 548 -1.10 2.05 18.62
C GLY A 548 -0.50 2.79 19.81
N LEU A 549 -0.81 2.33 21.03
CA LEU A 549 -0.10 2.67 22.25
C LEU A 549 0.48 1.40 22.84
N PHE A 550 1.77 1.45 23.23
CA PHE A 550 2.55 0.30 23.65
C PHE A 550 3.07 0.50 25.07
N PHE A 551 3.11 -0.58 25.84
CA PHE A 551 3.75 -0.61 27.15
C PHE A 551 5.19 -1.09 27.02
N ASN A 552 6.08 -0.52 27.79
CA ASN A 552 7.48 -0.94 27.86
C ASN A 552 7.62 -2.13 28.82
N LEU A 553 7.19 -3.34 28.34
CA LEU A 553 7.07 -4.56 29.19
C LEU A 553 8.41 -5.27 29.37
N GLN A 554 8.67 -5.69 30.60
CA GLN A 554 9.79 -6.58 30.91
C GLN A 554 9.67 -7.90 30.15
N GLY A 555 10.77 -8.34 29.54
CA GLY A 555 10.83 -9.59 28.77
C GLY A 555 10.27 -9.48 27.35
N ARG A 556 9.57 -8.39 27.00
CA ARG A 556 9.09 -8.12 25.64
C ARG A 556 9.93 -7.06 24.92
N GLU A 557 10.09 -5.90 25.52
CA GLU A 557 10.97 -4.82 25.04
C GLU A 557 12.37 -4.93 25.65
N ALA A 558 13.41 -4.51 24.92
CA ALA A 558 14.82 -4.62 25.37
C ALA A 558 15.10 -3.89 26.68
N HIS A 559 14.44 -2.77 26.93
CA HIS A 559 14.57 -1.97 28.14
C HIS A 559 13.25 -1.88 28.91
N GLY A 560 12.45 -2.95 28.87
CA GLY A 560 11.14 -3.01 29.52
C GLY A 560 11.25 -2.84 31.04
N ILE A 561 10.39 -1.98 31.61
CA ILE A 561 10.34 -1.71 33.05
C ILE A 561 9.01 -2.07 33.70
N VAL A 562 7.95 -2.26 32.93
CA VAL A 562 6.63 -2.66 33.43
C VAL A 562 6.58 -4.18 33.57
N ALA A 563 6.30 -4.68 34.75
CA ALA A 563 6.16 -6.13 34.93
C ALA A 563 4.89 -6.65 34.22
N PRO A 564 4.99 -7.79 33.52
CA PRO A 564 3.82 -8.40 32.92
C PRO A 564 2.82 -8.91 34.00
N GLY A 565 1.55 -9.09 33.60
CA GLY A 565 0.49 -9.55 34.49
C GLY A 565 -0.19 -8.39 35.23
N PRO A 566 -0.29 -8.43 36.59
CA PRO A 566 -1.07 -7.44 37.35
C PRO A 566 -0.66 -5.98 37.12
N ASP A 567 0.65 -5.69 37.06
CA ASP A 567 1.15 -4.32 36.88
C ASP A 567 0.79 -3.77 35.51
N ALA A 568 0.97 -4.59 34.48
CA ALA A 568 0.55 -4.21 33.11
C ALA A 568 -0.97 -4.04 33.00
N ALA A 569 -1.76 -4.88 33.68
CA ALA A 569 -3.20 -4.77 33.72
C ALA A 569 -3.67 -3.49 34.45
N ALA A 570 -3.03 -3.16 35.57
CA ALA A 570 -3.29 -1.93 36.32
C ALA A 570 -2.98 -0.69 35.47
N LEU A 571 -1.79 -0.67 34.82
CA LEU A 571 -1.39 0.41 33.92
C LEU A 571 -2.38 0.57 32.75
N ARG A 572 -2.84 -0.55 32.16
CA ARG A 572 -3.84 -0.54 31.10
C ARG A 572 -5.15 0.11 31.58
N ALA A 573 -5.67 -0.33 32.72
CA ALA A 573 -6.91 0.21 33.28
C ALA A 573 -6.80 1.71 33.60
N GLU A 574 -5.65 2.13 34.16
CA GLU A 574 -5.36 3.53 34.49
C GLU A 574 -5.35 4.40 33.24
N ILE A 575 -4.56 4.02 32.20
CA ILE A 575 -4.45 4.80 30.95
C ILE A 575 -5.79 4.80 30.19
N MET A 576 -6.50 3.67 30.11
CA MET A 576 -7.83 3.61 29.50
C MET A 576 -8.83 4.55 30.20
N GLY A 577 -8.79 4.58 31.54
CA GLY A 577 -9.67 5.46 32.31
C GLY A 577 -9.40 6.95 32.05
N LYS A 578 -8.14 7.35 31.94
CA LYS A 578 -7.74 8.74 31.66
C LYS A 578 -7.96 9.17 30.22
N LEU A 579 -7.79 8.26 29.25
CA LEU A 579 -8.00 8.54 27.84
C LEU A 579 -9.49 8.57 27.45
N ARG A 580 -10.35 7.88 28.16
CA ARG A 580 -11.80 7.88 27.90
C ARG A 580 -12.39 9.28 28.06
N GLY A 581 -12.80 9.88 26.94
CA GLY A 581 -13.38 11.22 26.94
C GLY A 581 -12.33 12.33 27.17
N LEU A 582 -11.07 12.08 26.82
CA LEU A 582 -10.02 13.11 26.93
C LEU A 582 -10.44 14.37 26.17
N GLN A 583 -10.48 15.50 26.90
CA GLN A 583 -10.95 16.77 26.39
C GLN A 583 -9.84 17.58 25.71
N ASP A 584 -10.19 18.22 24.62
CA ASP A 584 -9.47 19.34 24.04
C ASP A 584 -10.07 20.64 24.61
N ASP A 585 -9.42 21.20 25.62
CA ASP A 585 -9.93 22.37 26.35
C ASP A 585 -10.06 23.60 25.44
N GLU A 586 -9.22 23.74 24.40
CA GLU A 586 -9.27 24.87 23.46
C GLU A 586 -10.56 24.86 22.63
N ARG A 587 -11.11 23.69 22.34
CA ARG A 587 -12.31 23.52 21.53
C ARG A 587 -13.54 23.14 22.36
N SER A 588 -13.34 22.78 23.63
CA SER A 588 -14.39 22.20 24.49
C SER A 588 -15.02 20.96 23.86
N GLU A 589 -14.21 20.14 23.20
CA GLU A 589 -14.62 18.92 22.48
C GLU A 589 -13.85 17.71 23.02
N VAL A 590 -14.42 16.53 22.89
CA VAL A 590 -13.74 15.26 23.18
C VAL A 590 -12.80 14.91 22.03
N GLY A 591 -11.50 14.80 22.29
CA GLY A 591 -10.49 14.40 21.29
C GLY A 591 -10.30 12.89 21.19
N VAL A 592 -10.42 12.15 22.31
CA VAL A 592 -10.35 10.68 22.35
C VAL A 592 -11.61 10.13 22.97
N ASN A 593 -12.34 9.32 22.21
CA ASN A 593 -13.57 8.68 22.71
C ASN A 593 -13.24 7.59 23.72
N GLU A 594 -12.36 6.67 23.32
CA GLU A 594 -12.06 5.47 24.09
C GLU A 594 -10.71 4.87 23.67
N ALA A 595 -10.07 4.16 24.57
CA ALA A 595 -8.96 3.27 24.25
C ALA A 595 -9.44 1.82 24.38
N PHE A 596 -9.11 0.98 23.42
CA PHE A 596 -9.57 -0.41 23.36
C PHE A 596 -8.44 -1.37 23.76
N ASP A 597 -8.76 -2.36 24.58
CA ASP A 597 -7.87 -3.53 24.84
C ASP A 597 -8.03 -4.53 23.68
N PRO A 598 -6.97 -4.79 22.88
CA PRO A 598 -7.04 -5.76 21.79
C PRO A 598 -7.48 -7.16 22.24
N ALA A 599 -7.13 -7.57 23.47
CA ALA A 599 -7.52 -8.88 24.00
C ALA A 599 -9.05 -9.00 24.25
N ALA A 600 -9.75 -7.88 24.38
CA ALA A 600 -11.21 -7.86 24.46
C ALA A 600 -11.88 -7.85 23.08
N LEU A 601 -11.15 -7.46 22.04
CA LEU A 601 -11.68 -7.33 20.67
C LEU A 601 -11.56 -8.63 19.87
N TYR A 602 -10.45 -9.33 20.02
CA TYR A 602 -10.13 -10.52 19.22
C TYR A 602 -9.12 -11.44 19.92
N ALA A 603 -9.09 -12.69 19.48
CA ALA A 603 -8.15 -13.71 19.94
C ALA A 603 -7.39 -14.32 18.76
N GLY A 604 -6.15 -14.75 19.01
CA GLY A 604 -5.36 -15.42 17.99
C GLY A 604 -3.89 -15.56 18.37
N PRO A 605 -3.12 -16.34 17.59
CA PRO A 605 -1.73 -16.68 17.92
C PRO A 605 -0.77 -15.48 17.84
N TYR A 606 -1.19 -14.36 17.27
CA TYR A 606 -0.35 -13.16 17.12
C TYR A 606 -0.83 -11.99 18.00
N LEU A 607 -1.71 -12.23 18.96
CA LEU A 607 -2.20 -11.18 19.87
C LEU A 607 -1.06 -10.48 20.62
N GLU A 608 0.02 -11.17 20.94
CA GLU A 608 1.21 -10.60 21.59
C GLU A 608 1.95 -9.54 20.76
N ASN A 609 1.70 -9.47 19.43
CA ASN A 609 2.26 -8.47 18.53
C ASN A 609 1.39 -7.21 18.46
N ALA A 610 0.16 -7.28 18.94
CA ALA A 610 -0.75 -6.14 18.99
C ALA A 610 -0.16 -4.98 19.82
N PRO A 611 -0.59 -3.73 19.56
CA PRO A 611 -0.42 -2.68 20.55
C PRO A 611 -1.11 -3.06 21.85
N ASP A 612 -0.68 -2.50 22.97
CA ASP A 612 -1.31 -2.76 24.27
C ASP A 612 -2.67 -2.07 24.39
N LEU A 613 -2.84 -0.95 23.65
CA LEU A 613 -4.11 -0.25 23.47
C LEU A 613 -4.24 0.24 22.02
N ILE A 614 -5.46 0.16 21.49
CA ILE A 614 -5.87 0.81 20.24
C ILE A 614 -6.63 2.07 20.61
N ILE A 615 -6.25 3.22 20.06
CA ILE A 615 -6.83 4.51 20.41
C ILE A 615 -7.97 4.84 19.44
N GLY A 616 -9.16 5.05 19.99
CA GLY A 616 -10.33 5.51 19.25
C GLY A 616 -10.47 7.03 19.37
N TYR A 617 -9.87 7.78 18.45
CA TYR A 617 -10.05 9.23 18.38
C TYR A 617 -11.49 9.59 17.99
N ASN A 618 -11.96 10.75 18.40
CA ASN A 618 -13.27 11.24 18.01
C ASN A 618 -13.27 11.80 16.58
N ALA A 619 -14.46 12.00 16.02
CA ALA A 619 -14.62 12.69 14.74
C ALA A 619 -13.98 14.09 14.80
N GLY A 620 -13.18 14.43 13.80
CA GLY A 620 -12.39 15.66 13.77
C GLY A 620 -10.99 15.54 14.35
N TYR A 621 -10.68 14.47 15.06
CA TYR A 621 -9.40 14.23 15.73
C TYR A 621 -8.71 12.97 15.18
N ARG A 622 -7.39 12.94 15.21
CA ARG A 622 -6.55 11.80 14.86
C ARG A 622 -5.18 11.99 15.51
N THR A 623 -4.36 10.94 15.59
CA THR A 623 -2.96 11.10 15.97
C THR A 623 -2.28 12.18 15.14
N SER A 624 -1.48 13.06 15.77
CA SER A 624 -0.72 14.08 15.03
C SER A 624 0.38 13.43 14.19
N TRP A 625 0.87 14.15 13.19
CA TRP A 625 1.99 13.68 12.36
C TRP A 625 3.24 13.41 13.21
N ASP A 626 3.52 14.31 14.14
CA ASP A 626 4.63 14.21 15.06
C ASP A 626 4.50 12.99 15.99
N CYS A 627 3.33 12.74 16.54
CA CYS A 627 3.09 11.54 17.36
C CYS A 627 3.25 10.24 16.57
N ALA A 628 2.77 10.19 15.33
CA ALA A 628 2.87 9.01 14.48
C ALA A 628 4.33 8.59 14.21
N THR A 629 5.25 9.57 14.14
CA THR A 629 6.70 9.35 14.00
C THR A 629 7.44 9.31 15.35
N GLY A 630 6.71 9.32 16.47
CA GLY A 630 7.32 9.19 17.80
C GLY A 630 7.97 10.46 18.35
N VAL A 631 7.65 11.64 17.80
CA VAL A 631 8.03 12.92 18.38
C VAL A 631 7.21 13.17 19.63
N VAL A 632 7.86 13.66 20.70
CA VAL A 632 7.25 13.95 22.00
C VAL A 632 6.96 15.44 22.19
N ALA A 633 7.74 16.31 21.54
CA ALA A 633 7.61 17.77 21.65
C ALA A 633 6.26 18.29 21.12
N GLY A 634 5.93 19.53 21.48
CA GLY A 634 4.74 20.25 21.00
C GLY A 634 3.53 20.16 21.94
N PRO A 635 2.37 20.67 21.52
CA PRO A 635 1.12 20.59 22.29
C PRO A 635 0.50 19.18 22.19
N VAL A 636 -0.42 18.87 23.11
CA VAL A 636 -1.21 17.64 23.04
C VAL A 636 -2.22 17.70 21.89
N PHE A 637 -2.82 18.86 21.68
CA PHE A 637 -3.77 19.11 20.58
C PHE A 637 -3.27 20.27 19.72
N GLU A 638 -3.36 20.11 18.39
CA GLU A 638 -2.93 21.12 17.43
C GLU A 638 -3.85 21.16 16.21
N ASP A 639 -4.06 22.35 15.62
CA ASP A 639 -4.83 22.48 14.39
C ASP A 639 -4.10 21.83 13.20
N ASN A 640 -4.81 21.03 12.42
CA ASN A 640 -4.27 20.48 11.19
C ASN A 640 -4.42 21.49 10.04
N LEU A 641 -3.31 22.07 9.63
CA LEU A 641 -3.23 23.06 8.54
C LEU A 641 -2.77 22.44 7.20
N LYS A 642 -2.51 21.14 7.15
CA LYS A 642 -2.03 20.46 5.95
C LYS A 642 -3.17 20.15 4.97
N PRO A 643 -2.85 19.96 3.67
CA PRO A 643 -3.79 19.44 2.67
C PRO A 643 -4.44 18.10 3.06
N TRP A 644 -3.70 17.20 3.72
CA TRP A 644 -4.26 15.97 4.27
C TRP A 644 -5.26 16.29 5.38
N SER A 645 -6.54 16.36 5.03
CA SER A 645 -7.61 16.98 5.81
C SER A 645 -8.77 16.07 6.18
N GLY A 646 -8.89 14.93 5.53
CA GLY A 646 -9.77 13.82 5.90
C GLY A 646 -8.99 12.63 6.40
N ASP A 647 -9.58 11.83 7.28
CA ASP A 647 -8.94 10.60 7.77
C ASP A 647 -9.97 9.58 8.30
N HIS A 648 -9.52 8.36 8.49
CA HIS A 648 -10.32 7.24 8.97
C HIS A 648 -9.66 6.52 10.18
N CYS A 649 -8.41 6.92 10.55
CA CYS A 649 -7.67 6.34 11.68
C CYS A 649 -8.20 6.86 13.01
N ILE A 650 -9.50 6.69 13.24
CA ILE A 650 -10.27 7.14 14.39
C ILE A 650 -11.03 5.95 15.03
N ASP A 651 -11.97 6.22 15.94
CA ASP A 651 -12.83 5.17 16.48
C ASP A 651 -13.57 4.45 15.34
N PRO A 652 -13.31 3.14 15.12
CA PRO A 652 -13.86 2.40 13.98
C PRO A 652 -15.39 2.39 13.91
N ARG A 653 -16.06 2.62 15.02
CA ARG A 653 -17.53 2.70 15.10
C ARG A 653 -18.08 3.94 14.39
N LEU A 654 -17.26 4.97 14.18
CA LEU A 654 -17.64 6.23 13.52
C LEU A 654 -17.44 6.20 12.01
N VAL A 655 -16.66 5.25 11.50
CA VAL A 655 -16.24 5.15 10.09
C VAL A 655 -16.50 3.74 9.51
N PRO A 656 -17.74 3.20 9.61
CA PRO A 656 -18.06 1.96 8.90
C PRO A 656 -17.94 2.16 7.40
N GLY A 657 -17.63 1.09 6.65
CA GLY A 657 -17.64 1.10 5.19
C GLY A 657 -19.05 0.94 4.59
N VAL A 658 -19.08 0.80 3.26
CA VAL A 658 -20.29 0.46 2.49
C VAL A 658 -20.25 -0.99 2.02
N PHE A 659 -21.41 -1.60 1.92
CA PHE A 659 -21.64 -2.89 1.29
C PHE A 659 -22.86 -2.79 0.36
N PHE A 660 -22.62 -2.96 -0.95
CA PHE A 660 -23.67 -3.14 -1.95
C PHE A 660 -23.55 -4.54 -2.56
N CYS A 661 -24.68 -5.14 -2.84
CA CYS A 661 -24.75 -6.41 -3.55
C CYS A 661 -25.93 -6.39 -4.53
N ASN A 662 -25.78 -7.05 -5.69
CA ASN A 662 -26.86 -7.22 -6.66
C ASN A 662 -27.91 -8.28 -6.24
N ARG A 663 -27.76 -8.86 -5.05
CA ARG A 663 -28.73 -9.79 -4.44
C ARG A 663 -29.22 -9.28 -3.10
N LYS A 664 -30.40 -9.75 -2.67
CA LYS A 664 -30.90 -9.46 -1.33
C LYS A 664 -30.08 -10.22 -0.29
N VAL A 665 -29.76 -9.55 0.83
CA VAL A 665 -29.08 -10.14 1.98
C VAL A 665 -29.91 -9.96 3.24
N ASP A 666 -29.91 -11.00 4.08
CA ASP A 666 -30.67 -11.01 5.35
C ASP A 666 -29.84 -10.43 6.51
N THR A 667 -28.50 -10.54 6.42
CA THR A 667 -27.58 -9.97 7.41
C THR A 667 -27.74 -8.46 7.51
N LYS A 668 -28.13 -7.97 8.70
CA LYS A 668 -28.38 -6.53 8.94
C LYS A 668 -27.08 -5.72 9.04
N GLU A 669 -26.08 -6.27 9.69
CA GLU A 669 -24.80 -5.63 10.01
C GLU A 669 -23.62 -6.51 9.56
N PRO A 670 -23.37 -6.63 8.26
CA PRO A 670 -22.24 -7.39 7.78
C PRO A 670 -20.92 -6.74 8.23
N SER A 671 -19.92 -7.57 8.42
CA SER A 671 -18.55 -7.15 8.73
C SER A 671 -17.61 -7.45 7.56
N LEU A 672 -16.55 -6.69 7.45
CA LEU A 672 -15.53 -6.87 6.41
C LEU A 672 -14.93 -8.29 6.41
N ILE A 673 -14.77 -8.90 7.59
CA ILE A 673 -14.29 -10.28 7.74
C ILE A 673 -15.28 -11.33 7.20
N ASP A 674 -16.54 -10.98 6.97
CA ASP A 674 -17.59 -11.89 6.47
C ASP A 674 -17.48 -12.13 4.97
N ILE A 675 -16.75 -11.27 4.25
CA ILE A 675 -16.63 -11.35 2.78
C ILE A 675 -15.89 -12.62 2.35
N ALA A 676 -14.78 -12.96 3.01
CA ALA A 676 -14.00 -14.15 2.65
C ALA A 676 -14.78 -15.45 2.85
N PRO A 677 -15.41 -15.75 4.00
CA PRO A 677 -16.24 -16.95 4.15
C PRO A 677 -17.48 -16.93 3.23
N THR A 678 -18.05 -15.77 2.92
CA THR A 678 -19.13 -15.64 1.94
C THR A 678 -18.66 -16.06 0.54
N ALA A 679 -17.49 -15.56 0.11
CA ALA A 679 -16.91 -15.91 -1.18
C ALA A 679 -16.67 -17.43 -1.30
N LEU A 680 -16.15 -18.06 -0.24
CA LEU A 680 -15.95 -19.52 -0.22
C LEU A 680 -17.28 -20.28 -0.33
N ARG A 681 -18.29 -19.89 0.45
CA ARG A 681 -19.61 -20.53 0.45
C ARG A 681 -20.32 -20.41 -0.89
N LEU A 682 -20.24 -19.25 -1.56
CA LEU A 682 -20.79 -19.02 -2.89
C LEU A 682 -20.20 -19.99 -3.95
N PHE A 683 -18.96 -20.39 -3.78
CA PHE A 683 -18.33 -21.41 -4.63
C PHE A 683 -18.49 -22.84 -4.09
N GLY A 684 -19.31 -23.07 -3.06
CA GLY A 684 -19.60 -24.39 -2.50
C GLY A 684 -18.47 -24.97 -1.64
N ILE A 685 -17.60 -24.08 -1.11
CA ILE A 685 -16.52 -24.45 -0.21
C ILE A 685 -16.93 -24.12 1.22
N GLU A 686 -16.81 -25.10 2.13
CA GLU A 686 -17.01 -24.85 3.55
C GLU A 686 -15.86 -23.97 4.09
N PRO A 687 -16.16 -22.83 4.69
CA PRO A 687 -15.14 -21.96 5.27
C PRO A 687 -14.33 -22.71 6.34
N PRO A 688 -12.99 -22.63 6.30
CA PRO A 688 -12.15 -23.21 7.35
C PRO A 688 -12.49 -22.64 8.74
N SER A 689 -12.41 -23.47 9.77
CA SER A 689 -12.78 -23.13 11.15
C SER A 689 -11.90 -22.03 11.80
N TYR A 690 -10.76 -21.69 11.20
CA TYR A 690 -9.91 -20.60 11.68
C TYR A 690 -10.37 -19.21 11.21
N LEU A 691 -11.32 -19.11 10.29
CA LEU A 691 -11.91 -17.82 9.94
C LEU A 691 -12.81 -17.34 11.10
N ASP A 692 -12.69 -16.05 11.42
CA ASP A 692 -13.50 -15.43 12.47
C ASP A 692 -14.83 -14.89 11.92
N GLY A 693 -14.86 -14.55 10.62
CA GLY A 693 -16.06 -14.10 9.90
C GLY A 693 -17.04 -15.24 9.62
N ARG A 694 -18.28 -14.86 9.28
CA ARG A 694 -19.37 -15.78 8.93
C ARG A 694 -19.92 -15.45 7.55
N PRO A 695 -20.40 -16.46 6.77
CA PRO A 695 -21.06 -16.16 5.51
C PRO A 695 -22.26 -15.22 5.70
N ILE A 696 -22.39 -14.22 4.82
CA ILE A 696 -23.51 -13.30 4.78
C ILE A 696 -24.77 -14.08 4.38
N GLU A 697 -25.77 -14.05 5.25
CA GLU A 697 -27.03 -14.76 5.06
C GLU A 697 -27.85 -14.15 3.90
N GLY A 698 -28.55 -15.00 3.16
CA GLY A 698 -29.32 -14.64 1.96
C GLY A 698 -28.53 -14.69 0.66
N LEU A 699 -27.20 -14.83 0.71
CA LEU A 699 -26.35 -14.94 -0.48
C LEU A 699 -25.96 -16.37 -0.83
N ALA A 700 -25.83 -17.24 0.16
CA ALA A 700 -25.27 -18.61 0.03
C ALA A 700 -26.35 -19.68 0.17
#